data_cbee7194a87b14df6fbb6080ab0fefd2
#
_entry.id   cbee7194a87b14df6fbb6080ab0fefd2
#
_cell.length_a   1.000
_cell.length_b   1.000
_cell.length_c   1.000
_cell.angle_alpha   90.00
_cell.angle_beta   90.00
_cell.angle_gamma   90.00
#
_symmetry.space_group_name_H-M   'P 1'
#
loop_
_entity.id
_entity.type
_entity.pdbx_description
1 polymer ?
#
loop_
_entity_poly.entity_id
_entity_poly.type
_entity_poly.pdbx_seq_one_letter_code
_entity_poly.pdbx_strand_id
1 'polypeptide(L)'
;MTKTLIIAEKPSVALDISRALGGFTRKGDYFESDDFVLASSIGHLLSLVAPNDPVRGKWSFTHLPVIPPQFDLGPVDKRSTERLKLLVRLLKRKDVSAIINACDAGREGELIFRYIVQYAGVKKPIQRLWLRSMTRTAIREAFEQLRDDETMQPLADAARSRAEADWLIGINGTRAMTAFNSKDGGFFKTPVGRVQTPTLTIVAEREERIRSFVARDYWEVHATFVAAAGLYEGRWFDPAFVRNESDPEQRDSRLWSETAARTIVTACEGQPGEVEEESRPSRQMSPALFDLTSLQREANSRFGYSAKTTLSLAQALYERHKVLTYPRTDSRYLPEDTVAVVRETMQQLAGADAGTATPLQPFAATVVEQQWVKPNRRIFDNRKVSDHFAIIPTLQLPKELSEAEARIYTLVARRFLSVFFPAAEFRVTTRITRVAGHHFKTEGKVLVEPGWLAIYGREAQGEDAHLVAVAPDEHVRTEDVELRGLQTRPPARFTEATLLSAMEGAGKLVDDEALREAMSERGLGTPATRAAIIEGLLNEGYLRREGRELIPSAKTRQLMTLLSGLGVNELTSPELTGEWEHKLKQIEQRELDRSSFMRDIAQMTQVIVKRAKEYDGDTVPGDYATLTTPCPKCGGVVKENYRRYACTNCDFSISKYPGGRTFETAEAETLLEKRELGPLTGFISKQGRPFAAVLRISDEHKLEFDFGQNDDADSEAVDFSGKESLGPCPKCGAAVYEHGMNYVCEKSVGPERSCTFRSGKVILQQEISAEQMRKLLAEGRTDLLTDFVSSRTHRKFKAFLVRQSDGKVGFEFEPRATKTAAKKTGAKKAAAKKAATKKTARKKAAPAESEADVLD
;
A
#
# COMPACT_ATOMS: atom_id res chain seq x y z
N MET A 1 45.51 23.35 10.48
CA MET A 1 45.36 22.53 9.23
C MET A 1 43.93 22.69 8.70
N THR A 2 43.77 22.78 7.42
CA THR A 2 42.45 22.87 6.78
C THR A 2 41.91 21.45 6.63
N LYS A 3 40.59 21.28 6.92
CA LYS A 3 39.90 19.99 6.83
C LYS A 3 38.88 19.98 5.71
N THR A 4 38.52 18.79 5.25
CA THR A 4 37.40 18.56 4.31
C THR A 4 36.23 17.92 5.07
N LEU A 5 35.01 18.44 4.86
CA LEU A 5 33.80 17.88 5.46
C LEU A 5 33.15 16.87 4.51
N ILE A 6 33.02 15.63 4.96
CA ILE A 6 32.32 14.57 4.25
C ILE A 6 30.88 14.49 4.80
N ILE A 7 29.87 14.57 3.93
CA ILE A 7 28.47 14.45 4.31
C ILE A 7 27.88 13.19 3.67
N ALA A 8 27.59 12.18 4.49
CA ALA A 8 26.91 10.96 4.10
C ALA A 8 25.38 11.10 4.30
N GLU A 9 24.58 10.28 3.62
CA GLU A 9 23.12 10.30 3.78
C GLU A 9 22.67 9.68 5.10
N LYS A 10 23.33 8.59 5.52
CA LYS A 10 22.91 7.76 6.66
C LYS A 10 24.05 7.61 7.67
N PRO A 11 23.75 7.50 8.98
CA PRO A 11 24.77 7.27 10.00
C PRO A 11 25.58 5.98 9.79
N SER A 12 24.96 4.92 9.24
CA SER A 12 25.62 3.67 8.90
C SER A 12 26.69 3.88 7.81
N VAL A 13 26.36 4.63 6.76
CA VAL A 13 27.31 4.96 5.67
C VAL A 13 28.48 5.77 6.19
N ALA A 14 28.26 6.75 7.07
CA ALA A 14 29.34 7.50 7.73
C ALA A 14 30.26 6.59 8.56
N LEU A 15 29.68 5.62 9.27
CA LEU A 15 30.46 4.64 10.03
C LEU A 15 31.29 3.75 9.11
N ASP A 16 30.76 3.30 8.00
CA ASP A 16 31.45 2.43 7.04
C ASP A 16 32.59 3.20 6.35
N ILE A 17 32.38 4.46 5.96
CA ILE A 17 33.42 5.36 5.44
C ILE A 17 34.51 5.56 6.49
N SER A 18 34.17 5.83 7.77
CA SER A 18 35.16 6.02 8.83
C SER A 18 36.03 4.78 9.05
N ARG A 19 35.48 3.59 8.93
CA ARG A 19 36.18 2.31 9.04
C ARG A 19 37.05 1.99 7.83
N ALA A 20 36.59 2.37 6.64
CA ALA A 20 37.30 2.13 5.40
C ALA A 20 38.53 3.00 5.28
N LEU A 21 38.43 4.29 5.59
CA LEU A 21 39.51 5.26 5.51
C LEU A 21 40.44 5.20 6.74
N GLY A 22 39.92 4.85 7.92
CA GLY A 22 40.69 4.82 9.17
C GLY A 22 40.98 6.20 9.76
N GLY A 23 41.64 6.25 10.92
CA GLY A 23 42.12 7.50 11.54
C GLY A 23 41.03 8.39 12.18
N PHE A 24 39.76 8.00 12.17
CA PHE A 24 38.68 8.79 12.72
C PHE A 24 38.40 8.55 14.20
N THR A 25 38.22 9.63 14.93
CA THR A 25 37.71 9.63 16.30
C THR A 25 36.28 10.10 16.32
N ARG A 26 35.37 9.42 17.06
CA ARG A 26 33.97 9.82 17.21
C ARG A 26 33.87 11.02 18.16
N LYS A 27 33.23 12.09 17.71
CA LYS A 27 32.96 13.33 18.46
C LYS A 27 31.44 13.52 18.62
N GLY A 28 30.81 12.71 19.47
CA GLY A 28 29.35 12.71 19.61
C GLY A 28 28.65 12.17 18.33
N ASP A 29 28.02 13.06 17.57
CA ASP A 29 27.20 12.73 16.40
C ASP A 29 27.95 12.83 15.05
N TYR A 30 29.27 13.02 15.07
CA TYR A 30 30.13 13.05 13.90
C TYR A 30 31.48 12.39 14.19
N PHE A 31 32.30 12.18 13.16
CA PHE A 31 33.63 11.64 13.26
C PHE A 31 34.64 12.70 12.80
N GLU A 32 35.84 12.69 13.35
CA GLU A 32 36.89 13.65 13.00
C GLU A 32 38.27 12.98 12.98
N SER A 33 39.06 13.27 11.95
CA SER A 33 40.45 12.94 11.79
C SER A 33 41.31 14.20 11.64
N ASP A 34 42.57 14.07 11.32
CA ASP A 34 43.44 15.22 11.07
C ASP A 34 42.98 16.01 9.83
N ASP A 35 42.58 15.32 8.74
CA ASP A 35 42.25 15.92 7.46
C ASP A 35 40.77 16.03 7.21
N PHE A 36 39.93 15.26 7.92
CA PHE A 36 38.50 15.14 7.62
C PHE A 36 37.61 15.33 8.82
N VAL A 37 36.44 15.90 8.54
CA VAL A 37 35.26 15.86 9.41
C VAL A 37 34.21 15.05 8.66
N LEU A 38 33.63 14.02 9.28
CA LEU A 38 32.64 13.15 8.65
C LEU A 38 31.35 13.15 9.45
N ALA A 39 30.26 13.57 8.83
CA ALA A 39 28.93 13.58 9.41
C ALA A 39 27.92 12.95 8.44
N SER A 40 26.73 12.68 8.94
CA SER A 40 25.64 12.20 8.08
C SER A 40 24.40 13.06 8.22
N SER A 41 23.59 13.09 7.20
CA SER A 41 22.15 13.34 7.29
C SER A 41 21.45 12.17 8.03
N ILE A 42 20.15 12.18 8.08
CA ILE A 42 19.28 11.05 8.47
C ILE A 42 18.17 10.85 7.42
N GLY A 43 18.55 10.96 6.14
CA GLY A 43 17.65 11.10 5.02
C GLY A 43 17.29 12.57 4.75
N HIS A 44 16.11 12.83 4.21
CA HIS A 44 15.64 14.20 3.93
C HIS A 44 15.45 15.00 5.22
N LEU A 45 16.24 16.06 5.37
CA LEU A 45 16.13 17.00 6.50
C LEU A 45 15.29 18.24 6.15
N LEU A 46 15.22 18.57 4.88
CA LEU A 46 14.59 19.76 4.35
C LEU A 46 13.50 19.40 3.35
N SER A 47 12.46 20.22 3.32
CA SER A 47 11.39 20.19 2.33
C SER A 47 11.12 21.58 1.81
N LEU A 48 10.49 21.65 0.62
CA LEU A 48 9.99 22.91 0.06
C LEU A 48 8.84 23.43 0.93
N VAL A 49 8.89 24.69 1.28
CA VAL A 49 7.91 25.35 2.17
C VAL A 49 6.85 26.02 1.34
N ALA A 50 5.59 25.75 1.66
CA ALA A 50 4.47 26.50 1.09
C ALA A 50 4.41 27.89 1.70
N PRO A 51 4.13 28.95 0.90
CA PRO A 51 3.83 30.25 1.45
C PRO A 51 2.66 30.18 2.45
N ASN A 52 2.74 30.97 3.51
CA ASN A 52 1.70 31.02 4.53
C ASN A 52 0.34 31.33 3.92
N ASP A 53 -0.65 30.51 4.18
CA ASP A 53 -2.03 30.81 3.81
C ASP A 53 -2.56 31.94 4.73
N PRO A 54 -3.07 33.02 4.16
CA PRO A 54 -3.55 34.16 4.95
C PRO A 54 -4.78 33.83 5.79
N VAL A 55 -5.48 32.69 5.50
CA VAL A 55 -6.65 32.23 6.27
C VAL A 55 -6.53 30.75 6.56
N ARG A 56 -6.38 30.38 7.82
CA ARG A 56 -6.42 29.00 8.27
C ARG A 56 -7.77 28.35 7.90
N GLY A 57 -7.71 27.25 7.16
CA GLY A 57 -8.87 26.40 6.87
C GLY A 57 -9.73 26.80 5.67
N LYS A 58 -9.32 27.76 4.84
CA LYS A 58 -9.97 28.06 3.56
C LYS A 58 -8.92 28.24 2.46
N TRP A 59 -8.95 27.38 1.47
CA TRP A 59 -8.24 27.62 0.22
C TRP A 59 -9.21 28.21 -0.79
N SER A 60 -8.79 29.30 -1.42
CA SER A 60 -9.57 29.99 -2.44
C SER A 60 -8.71 30.24 -3.67
N PHE A 61 -9.34 30.53 -4.79
CA PHE A 61 -8.64 30.85 -6.03
C PHE A 61 -7.89 32.19 -6.01
N THR A 62 -8.10 33.02 -4.97
CA THR A 62 -7.52 34.37 -4.87
C THR A 62 -5.98 34.36 -4.88
N HIS A 63 -5.39 33.31 -4.28
CA HIS A 63 -3.94 33.16 -4.12
C HIS A 63 -3.36 32.05 -4.99
N LEU A 64 -4.09 31.61 -6.02
CA LEU A 64 -3.64 30.58 -6.95
C LEU A 64 -3.43 31.15 -8.35
N PRO A 65 -2.44 30.68 -9.10
CA PRO A 65 -1.46 29.65 -8.71
C PRO A 65 -0.33 30.18 -7.82
N VAL A 66 0.19 29.31 -6.94
CA VAL A 66 1.41 29.55 -6.15
C VAL A 66 2.61 29.10 -6.96
N ILE A 67 3.30 30.05 -7.58
CA ILE A 67 4.54 29.82 -8.36
C ILE A 67 5.59 30.77 -7.81
N PRO A 68 6.37 30.35 -6.82
CA PRO A 68 7.37 31.22 -6.21
C PRO A 68 8.55 31.45 -7.17
N PRO A 69 9.12 32.65 -7.20
CA PRO A 69 10.31 32.93 -8.01
C PRO A 69 11.54 32.17 -7.48
N GLN A 70 11.53 31.82 -6.21
CA GLN A 70 12.53 31.00 -5.53
C GLN A 70 11.83 30.11 -4.51
N PHE A 71 12.26 28.85 -4.44
CA PHE A 71 11.70 27.89 -3.51
C PHE A 71 12.42 27.96 -2.16
N ASP A 72 11.68 28.21 -1.10
CA ASP A 72 12.19 28.23 0.26
C ASP A 72 12.29 26.82 0.84
N LEU A 73 13.29 26.59 1.68
CA LEU A 73 13.55 25.33 2.35
C LEU A 73 13.29 25.43 3.85
N GLY A 74 12.58 24.47 4.40
CA GLY A 74 12.36 24.34 5.83
C GLY A 74 12.59 22.93 6.35
N PRO A 75 12.94 22.76 7.64
CA PRO A 75 13.13 21.45 8.24
C PRO A 75 11.80 20.66 8.27
N VAL A 76 11.90 19.35 7.98
CA VAL A 76 10.72 18.45 7.91
C VAL A 76 10.06 18.28 9.28
N ASP A 77 10.88 18.14 10.33
CA ASP A 77 10.43 17.93 11.71
C ASP A 77 11.44 18.42 12.75
N LYS A 78 11.14 18.27 14.04
CA LYS A 78 12.03 18.66 15.14
C LYS A 78 13.35 17.90 15.13
N ARG A 79 13.35 16.59 14.82
CA ARG A 79 14.55 15.76 14.75
C ARG A 79 15.46 16.21 13.59
N SER A 80 14.86 16.50 12.46
CA SER A 80 15.54 17.07 11.30
C SER A 80 16.16 18.43 11.62
N THR A 81 15.45 19.28 12.38
CA THR A 81 15.98 20.58 12.84
C THR A 81 17.26 20.42 13.66
N GLU A 82 17.29 19.49 14.61
CA GLU A 82 18.49 19.28 15.44
C GLU A 82 19.67 18.75 14.61
N ARG A 83 19.41 17.82 13.71
CA ARG A 83 20.44 17.29 12.82
C ARG A 83 20.98 18.35 11.86
N LEU A 84 20.10 19.16 11.33
CA LEU A 84 20.44 20.27 10.43
C LEU A 84 21.30 21.32 11.13
N LYS A 85 20.99 21.68 12.39
CA LYS A 85 21.83 22.57 13.19
C LYS A 85 23.27 22.08 13.31
N LEU A 86 23.45 20.78 13.52
CA LEU A 86 24.80 20.17 13.55
C LEU A 86 25.52 20.34 12.21
N LEU A 87 24.88 19.95 11.10
CA LEU A 87 25.49 20.02 9.76
C LEU A 87 25.82 21.46 9.37
N VAL A 88 24.92 22.42 9.62
CA VAL A 88 25.17 23.85 9.38
C VAL A 88 26.36 24.36 10.19
N ARG A 89 26.47 23.96 11.46
CA ARG A 89 27.61 24.30 12.30
C ARG A 89 28.93 23.75 11.74
N LEU A 90 28.92 22.49 11.28
CA LEU A 90 30.14 21.87 10.69
C LEU A 90 30.50 22.51 9.35
N LEU A 91 29.53 22.81 8.49
CA LEU A 91 29.72 23.50 7.22
C LEU A 91 30.29 24.91 7.38
N LYS A 92 29.92 25.61 8.47
CA LYS A 92 30.42 26.97 8.78
C LYS A 92 31.73 27.01 9.59
N ARG A 93 32.35 25.89 9.90
CA ARG A 93 33.67 25.82 10.56
C ARG A 93 34.70 26.53 9.70
N LYS A 94 35.58 27.32 10.34
CA LYS A 94 36.64 28.09 9.66
C LYS A 94 37.75 27.18 9.13
N ASP A 95 38.00 26.06 9.80
CA ASP A 95 38.97 25.07 9.41
C ASP A 95 38.49 24.08 8.34
N VAL A 96 37.21 24.11 7.99
CA VAL A 96 36.68 23.35 6.87
C VAL A 96 36.73 24.17 5.59
N SER A 97 37.59 23.76 4.65
CA SER A 97 37.87 24.46 3.38
C SER A 97 37.11 23.85 2.18
N ALA A 98 36.79 22.57 2.21
CA ALA A 98 36.09 21.85 1.12
C ALA A 98 35.02 20.88 1.66
N ILE A 99 34.17 20.41 0.78
CA ILE A 99 33.04 19.51 1.11
C ILE A 99 33.07 18.33 0.15
N ILE A 100 32.83 17.12 0.67
CA ILE A 100 32.62 15.92 -0.12
C ILE A 100 31.15 15.46 0.08
N ASN A 101 30.40 15.39 -1.02
CA ASN A 101 29.09 14.76 -1.05
C ASN A 101 29.25 13.25 -1.11
N ALA A 102 28.96 12.56 -0.02
CA ALA A 102 28.96 11.11 0.13
C ALA A 102 27.51 10.55 0.40
N CYS A 103 26.48 11.28 -0.05
CA CYS A 103 25.12 10.76 -0.06
C CYS A 103 24.96 9.68 -1.13
N ASP A 104 23.83 8.98 -1.13
CA ASP A 104 23.57 7.86 -2.03
C ASP A 104 23.77 8.24 -3.52
N ALA A 105 24.16 7.29 -4.34
CA ALA A 105 24.60 7.52 -5.72
C ALA A 105 23.41 7.67 -6.69
N GLY A 106 22.60 8.71 -6.51
CA GLY A 106 21.42 8.96 -7.31
C GLY A 106 20.83 10.37 -7.12
N ARG A 107 19.71 10.63 -7.80
CA ARG A 107 19.00 11.93 -7.72
C ARG A 107 18.63 12.31 -6.28
N GLU A 108 18.16 11.31 -5.48
CA GLU A 108 17.73 11.58 -4.10
C GLU A 108 18.90 12.02 -3.20
N GLY A 109 20.02 11.29 -3.26
CA GLY A 109 21.20 11.65 -2.47
C GLY A 109 21.77 13.00 -2.90
N GLU A 110 21.74 13.31 -4.20
CA GLU A 110 22.16 14.63 -4.71
C GLU A 110 21.24 15.73 -4.18
N LEU A 111 19.91 15.52 -4.20
CA LEU A 111 18.94 16.50 -3.70
C LEU A 111 19.12 16.77 -2.20
N ILE A 112 19.27 15.73 -1.39
CA ILE A 112 19.50 15.85 0.05
C ILE A 112 20.72 16.73 0.34
N PHE A 113 21.82 16.45 -0.33
CA PHE A 113 23.05 17.21 -0.15
C PHE A 113 22.92 18.67 -0.60
N ARG A 114 22.35 18.90 -1.79
CA ARG A 114 22.18 20.25 -2.35
C ARG A 114 21.29 21.13 -1.48
N TYR A 115 20.22 20.58 -0.94
CA TYR A 115 19.35 21.32 -0.03
C TYR A 115 20.06 21.70 1.27
N ILE A 116 20.89 20.82 1.84
CA ILE A 116 21.66 21.11 3.05
C ILE A 116 22.66 22.25 2.81
N VAL A 117 23.41 22.21 1.70
CA VAL A 117 24.38 23.23 1.34
C VAL A 117 23.70 24.57 1.05
N GLN A 118 22.60 24.56 0.29
CA GLN A 118 21.79 25.74 0.01
C GLN A 118 21.24 26.38 1.29
N TYR A 119 20.65 25.59 2.19
CA TYR A 119 20.13 26.07 3.46
C TYR A 119 21.22 26.64 4.37
N ALA A 120 22.41 26.07 4.36
CA ALA A 120 23.55 26.57 5.13
C ALA A 120 24.12 27.88 4.56
N GLY A 121 23.89 28.16 3.27
CA GLY A 121 24.38 29.37 2.59
C GLY A 121 25.89 29.42 2.46
N VAL A 122 26.54 28.25 2.31
CA VAL A 122 28.01 28.19 2.20
C VAL A 122 28.45 28.02 0.74
N LYS A 123 29.57 28.65 0.40
CA LYS A 123 30.23 28.58 -0.92
C LYS A 123 31.63 28.02 -0.75
N LYS A 124 31.76 26.70 -0.72
CA LYS A 124 33.01 25.99 -0.61
C LYS A 124 33.18 25.04 -1.77
N PRO A 125 34.38 24.68 -2.24
CA PRO A 125 34.60 23.66 -3.24
C PRO A 125 33.90 22.33 -2.83
N ILE A 126 33.24 21.70 -3.78
CA ILE A 126 32.48 20.45 -3.60
C ILE A 126 33.09 19.39 -4.50
N GLN A 127 33.21 18.19 -3.97
CA GLN A 127 33.54 16.97 -4.71
C GLN A 127 32.50 15.88 -4.40
N ARG A 128 32.37 14.90 -5.26
CA ARG A 128 31.38 13.82 -5.16
C ARG A 128 32.06 12.47 -4.97
N LEU A 129 31.79 11.82 -3.87
CA LEU A 129 32.11 10.42 -3.63
C LEU A 129 30.94 9.56 -4.15
N TRP A 130 31.15 8.80 -5.22
CA TRP A 130 30.12 8.01 -5.90
C TRP A 130 30.22 6.54 -5.49
N LEU A 131 29.36 6.09 -4.58
CA LEU A 131 29.37 4.75 -4.01
C LEU A 131 28.18 3.93 -4.47
N ARG A 132 28.42 2.80 -5.12
CA ARG A 132 27.43 1.76 -5.46
C ARG A 132 27.64 0.47 -4.65
N SER A 133 28.79 0.34 -4.02
CA SER A 133 29.15 -0.76 -3.13
C SER A 133 29.70 -0.20 -1.82
N MET A 134 29.42 -0.89 -0.71
CA MET A 134 29.87 -0.50 0.64
C MET A 134 31.02 -1.36 1.16
N THR A 135 31.69 -2.11 0.28
CA THR A 135 32.90 -2.82 0.64
C THR A 135 34.02 -1.83 0.94
N ARG A 136 34.94 -2.19 1.85
CA ARG A 136 36.07 -1.29 2.22
C ARG A 136 36.93 -0.91 1.02
N THR A 137 37.14 -1.86 0.10
CA THR A 137 37.91 -1.65 -1.13
C THR A 137 37.20 -0.64 -2.03
N ALA A 138 35.90 -0.86 -2.32
CA ALA A 138 35.11 0.05 -3.16
C ALA A 138 35.04 1.48 -2.58
N ILE A 139 34.94 1.63 -1.25
CA ILE A 139 34.98 2.97 -0.61
C ILE A 139 36.33 3.66 -0.83
N ARG A 140 37.44 2.95 -0.68
CA ARG A 140 38.79 3.52 -0.88
C ARG A 140 39.03 3.90 -2.33
N GLU A 141 38.74 3.00 -3.27
CA GLU A 141 38.85 3.25 -4.71
C GLU A 141 38.02 4.44 -5.15
N ALA A 142 36.75 4.52 -4.69
CA ALA A 142 35.89 5.65 -4.98
C ALA A 142 36.38 6.96 -4.36
N PHE A 143 37.07 6.89 -3.22
CA PHE A 143 37.66 8.07 -2.56
C PHE A 143 38.88 8.59 -3.31
N GLU A 144 39.64 7.73 -3.97
CA GLU A 144 40.73 8.08 -4.88
C GLU A 144 40.23 8.68 -6.20
N GLN A 145 38.95 8.43 -6.57
CA GLN A 145 38.32 8.84 -7.83
C GLN A 145 37.14 9.80 -7.59
N LEU A 146 37.30 10.78 -6.72
CA LEU A 146 36.30 11.80 -6.48
C LEU A 146 35.92 12.51 -7.79
N ARG A 147 34.64 12.75 -7.99
CA ARG A 147 34.13 13.48 -9.14
C ARG A 147 34.04 14.97 -8.83
N ASP A 148 34.26 15.78 -9.84
CA ASP A 148 34.11 17.22 -9.73
C ASP A 148 32.62 17.62 -9.70
N ASP A 149 32.33 18.66 -8.94
CA ASP A 149 30.96 19.20 -8.77
C ASP A 149 30.29 19.58 -10.10
N GLU A 150 31.05 20.13 -11.02
CA GLU A 150 30.59 20.55 -12.34
C GLU A 150 30.01 19.39 -13.16
N THR A 151 30.56 18.18 -13.00
CA THR A 151 30.05 16.95 -13.64
C THR A 151 28.75 16.47 -13.03
N MET A 152 28.45 16.87 -11.80
CA MET A 152 27.25 16.48 -11.04
C MET A 152 26.08 17.47 -11.15
N GLN A 153 26.32 18.68 -11.70
CA GLN A 153 25.28 19.72 -11.85
C GLN A 153 24.07 19.23 -12.64
N PRO A 154 24.19 18.53 -13.77
CA PRO A 154 23.01 18.06 -14.51
C PRO A 154 22.13 17.10 -13.67
N LEU A 155 22.73 16.22 -12.88
CA LEU A 155 22.02 15.34 -11.95
C LEU A 155 21.32 16.16 -10.84
N ALA A 156 22.00 17.18 -10.30
CA ALA A 156 21.45 18.09 -9.30
C ALA A 156 20.25 18.89 -9.87
N ASP A 157 20.36 19.36 -11.11
CA ASP A 157 19.30 20.08 -11.79
C ASP A 157 18.08 19.21 -12.08
N ALA A 158 18.29 17.97 -12.52
CA ALA A 158 17.21 17.01 -12.71
C ALA A 158 16.51 16.67 -11.36
N ALA A 159 17.29 16.46 -10.30
CA ALA A 159 16.77 16.16 -8.98
C ALA A 159 15.92 17.31 -8.40
N ARG A 160 16.40 18.54 -8.51
CA ARG A 160 15.67 19.75 -8.10
C ARG A 160 14.43 19.97 -8.93
N SER A 161 14.55 19.87 -10.27
CA SER A 161 13.43 20.03 -11.19
C SER A 161 12.29 19.08 -10.85
N ARG A 162 12.59 17.81 -10.59
CA ARG A 162 11.59 16.82 -10.18
C ARG A 162 10.89 17.22 -8.87
N ALA A 163 11.67 17.58 -7.85
CA ALA A 163 11.11 17.94 -6.54
C ALA A 163 10.23 19.20 -6.60
N GLU A 164 10.68 20.23 -7.32
CA GLU A 164 9.96 21.49 -7.49
C GLU A 164 8.71 21.32 -8.37
N ALA A 165 8.79 20.53 -9.43
CA ALA A 165 7.65 20.22 -10.29
C ALA A 165 6.57 19.42 -9.56
N ASP A 166 6.95 18.36 -8.84
CA ASP A 166 6.02 17.58 -8.00
C ASP A 166 5.36 18.47 -6.94
N TRP A 167 6.10 19.42 -6.36
CA TRP A 167 5.57 20.37 -5.40
C TRP A 167 4.59 21.36 -6.05
N LEU A 168 4.92 21.95 -7.20
CA LEU A 168 4.05 22.90 -7.91
C LEU A 168 2.72 22.28 -8.28
N ILE A 169 2.73 21.12 -8.92
CA ILE A 169 1.51 20.40 -9.30
C ILE A 169 0.73 19.94 -8.06
N GLY A 170 1.43 19.40 -7.07
CA GLY A 170 0.80 18.90 -5.84
C GLY A 170 0.07 19.97 -5.06
N ILE A 171 0.72 21.11 -4.79
CA ILE A 171 0.11 22.19 -4.00
C ILE A 171 -0.99 22.92 -4.78
N ASN A 172 -0.73 23.30 -6.03
CA ASN A 172 -1.69 24.08 -6.82
C ASN A 172 -2.89 23.23 -7.24
N GLY A 173 -2.65 22.01 -7.72
CA GLY A 173 -3.73 21.09 -8.08
C GLY A 173 -4.63 20.77 -6.88
N THR A 174 -4.02 20.40 -5.75
CA THR A 174 -4.77 20.10 -4.52
C THR A 174 -5.58 21.30 -4.03
N ARG A 175 -4.99 22.51 -4.00
CA ARG A 175 -5.69 23.71 -3.56
C ARG A 175 -6.78 24.13 -4.53
N ALA A 176 -6.55 24.04 -5.84
CA ALA A 176 -7.54 24.39 -6.86
C ALA A 176 -8.74 23.43 -6.81
N MET A 177 -8.52 22.11 -6.75
CA MET A 177 -9.60 21.14 -6.66
C MET A 177 -10.36 21.26 -5.32
N THR A 178 -9.67 21.55 -4.23
CA THR A 178 -10.29 21.79 -2.92
C THR A 178 -11.11 23.09 -2.94
N ALA A 179 -10.60 24.17 -3.51
CA ALA A 179 -11.33 25.42 -3.65
C ALA A 179 -12.58 25.25 -4.51
N PHE A 180 -12.46 24.49 -5.61
CA PHE A 180 -13.59 24.17 -6.49
C PHE A 180 -14.69 23.41 -5.72
N ASN A 181 -14.32 22.33 -5.00
CA ASN A 181 -15.26 21.51 -4.26
C ASN A 181 -15.87 22.25 -3.05
N SER A 182 -15.23 23.31 -2.58
CA SER A 182 -15.66 24.06 -1.40
C SER A 182 -16.37 25.39 -1.74
N LYS A 183 -16.70 25.63 -3.02
CA LYS A 183 -17.35 26.88 -3.48
C LYS A 183 -18.65 27.17 -2.70
N ASP A 184 -19.45 26.15 -2.42
CA ASP A 184 -20.76 26.28 -1.77
C ASP A 184 -20.72 26.10 -0.25
N GLY A 185 -19.54 26.19 0.33
CA GLY A 185 -19.29 26.03 1.77
C GLY A 185 -18.65 24.69 2.13
N GLY A 186 -18.19 24.59 3.37
CA GLY A 186 -17.42 23.45 3.85
C GLY A 186 -15.94 23.51 3.43
N PHE A 187 -15.19 22.48 3.77
CA PHE A 187 -13.80 22.27 3.36
C PHE A 187 -13.63 20.84 2.89
N PHE A 188 -13.62 20.63 1.60
CA PHE A 188 -13.54 19.31 0.97
C PHE A 188 -12.15 19.12 0.35
N LYS A 189 -11.19 18.70 1.20
CA LYS A 189 -9.82 18.45 0.76
C LYS A 189 -9.79 17.42 -0.38
N THR A 190 -9.29 17.84 -1.53
CA THR A 190 -9.24 17.07 -2.76
C THR A 190 -7.80 16.97 -3.26
N PRO A 191 -6.97 16.11 -2.66
CA PRO A 191 -5.58 16.00 -3.07
C PRO A 191 -5.46 15.35 -4.44
N VAL A 192 -4.60 15.93 -5.25
CA VAL A 192 -4.18 15.42 -6.55
C VAL A 192 -2.66 15.46 -6.67
N GLY A 193 -2.10 14.65 -7.55
CA GLY A 193 -0.65 14.63 -7.77
C GLY A 193 -0.27 13.67 -8.89
N ARG A 194 0.88 13.90 -9.50
CA ARG A 194 1.40 13.21 -10.67
C ARG A 194 1.47 11.68 -10.56
N VAL A 195 1.68 11.15 -9.37
CA VAL A 195 1.77 9.70 -9.14
C VAL A 195 0.52 9.16 -8.46
N GLN A 196 0.02 9.88 -7.47
CA GLN A 196 -1.15 9.47 -6.67
C GLN A 196 -2.40 9.35 -7.54
N THR A 197 -2.64 10.34 -8.40
CA THR A 197 -3.87 10.37 -9.22
C THR A 197 -3.89 9.28 -10.28
N PRO A 198 -2.83 9.05 -11.10
CA PRO A 198 -2.81 7.93 -12.05
C PRO A 198 -2.91 6.56 -11.37
N THR A 199 -2.30 6.40 -10.20
CA THR A 199 -2.46 5.17 -9.41
C THR A 199 -3.92 4.91 -9.05
N LEU A 200 -4.65 5.97 -8.68
CA LEU A 200 -6.08 5.88 -8.38
C LEU A 200 -6.90 5.60 -9.63
N THR A 201 -6.54 6.20 -10.77
CA THR A 201 -7.19 5.97 -12.07
C THR A 201 -7.12 4.51 -12.49
N ILE A 202 -5.96 3.86 -12.34
CA ILE A 202 -5.79 2.42 -12.63
C ILE A 202 -6.82 1.58 -11.86
N VAL A 203 -7.05 1.90 -10.58
CA VAL A 203 -8.03 1.16 -9.77
C VAL A 203 -9.47 1.50 -10.18
N ALA A 204 -9.76 2.77 -10.47
CA ALA A 204 -11.07 3.23 -10.90
C ALA A 204 -11.48 2.60 -12.23
N GLU A 205 -10.60 2.57 -13.22
CA GLU A 205 -10.84 1.94 -14.53
C GLU A 205 -11.06 0.43 -14.42
N ARG A 206 -10.33 -0.24 -13.51
CA ARG A 206 -10.56 -1.66 -13.24
C ARG A 206 -11.96 -1.89 -12.69
N GLU A 207 -12.41 -1.08 -11.75
CA GLU A 207 -13.75 -1.18 -11.18
C GLU A 207 -14.83 -0.86 -12.22
N GLU A 208 -14.57 0.09 -13.12
CA GLU A 208 -15.49 0.38 -14.23
C GLU A 208 -15.62 -0.80 -15.19
N ARG A 209 -14.50 -1.43 -15.56
CA ARG A 209 -14.51 -2.67 -16.36
C ARG A 209 -15.26 -3.81 -15.66
N ILE A 210 -15.19 -3.91 -14.33
CA ILE A 210 -15.93 -4.90 -13.56
C ILE A 210 -17.44 -4.59 -13.61
N ARG A 211 -17.80 -3.31 -13.46
CA ARG A 211 -19.19 -2.86 -13.44
C ARG A 211 -19.86 -2.98 -14.80
N SER A 212 -19.16 -2.62 -15.86
CA SER A 212 -19.64 -2.68 -17.23
C SER A 212 -19.52 -4.08 -17.87
N PHE A 213 -18.94 -5.03 -17.12
CA PHE A 213 -18.73 -6.38 -17.62
C PHE A 213 -20.05 -7.12 -17.81
N VAL A 214 -20.26 -7.65 -19.00
CA VAL A 214 -21.38 -8.52 -19.33
C VAL A 214 -20.86 -9.95 -19.49
N ALA A 215 -21.31 -10.84 -18.62
CA ALA A 215 -20.97 -12.25 -18.71
C ALA A 215 -21.51 -12.86 -20.01
N ARG A 216 -20.68 -13.64 -20.69
CA ARG A 216 -21.07 -14.39 -21.90
C ARG A 216 -20.95 -15.88 -21.60
N ASP A 217 -21.94 -16.64 -22.02
CA ASP A 217 -21.91 -18.09 -21.94
C ASP A 217 -20.92 -18.64 -22.98
N TYR A 218 -20.18 -19.65 -22.58
CA TYR A 218 -19.33 -20.43 -23.47
C TYR A 218 -19.28 -21.89 -23.01
N TRP A 219 -18.87 -22.76 -23.90
CA TRP A 219 -18.81 -24.21 -23.65
C TRP A 219 -17.39 -24.72 -23.85
N GLU A 220 -17.02 -25.67 -23.01
CA GLU A 220 -15.83 -26.48 -23.17
C GLU A 220 -16.25 -27.93 -23.33
N VAL A 221 -15.57 -28.68 -24.23
CA VAL A 221 -15.78 -30.10 -24.43
C VAL A 221 -14.59 -30.85 -23.83
N HIS A 222 -14.85 -31.74 -22.89
CA HIS A 222 -13.87 -32.58 -22.24
C HIS A 222 -14.16 -34.03 -22.58
N ALA A 223 -13.15 -34.80 -22.97
CA ALA A 223 -13.31 -36.22 -23.29
C ALA A 223 -12.42 -37.06 -22.38
N THR A 224 -12.96 -38.19 -21.93
CA THR A 224 -12.24 -39.23 -21.22
C THR A 224 -11.90 -40.36 -22.18
N PHE A 225 -10.62 -40.69 -22.25
CA PHE A 225 -10.07 -41.70 -23.12
C PHE A 225 -9.59 -42.93 -22.34
N VAL A 226 -9.89 -44.12 -22.87
CA VAL A 226 -9.42 -45.38 -22.34
C VAL A 226 -8.21 -45.85 -23.18
N ALA A 227 -7.05 -45.87 -22.54
CA ALA A 227 -5.85 -46.51 -23.04
C ALA A 227 -5.64 -47.86 -22.33
N ALA A 228 -4.79 -48.71 -22.84
CA ALA A 228 -4.47 -50.02 -22.24
C ALA A 228 -3.94 -49.88 -20.78
N ALA A 229 -3.25 -48.81 -20.48
CA ALA A 229 -2.66 -48.53 -19.16
C ALA A 229 -3.60 -47.74 -18.21
N GLY A 230 -4.78 -47.24 -18.68
CA GLY A 230 -5.75 -46.54 -17.84
C GLY A 230 -6.46 -45.39 -18.54
N LEU A 231 -7.12 -44.54 -17.75
CA LEU A 231 -7.92 -43.42 -18.24
C LEU A 231 -7.11 -42.12 -18.23
N TYR A 232 -7.37 -41.23 -19.18
CA TYR A 232 -6.92 -39.84 -19.16
C TYR A 232 -7.95 -38.91 -19.76
N GLU A 233 -7.91 -37.62 -19.35
CA GLU A 233 -8.81 -36.59 -19.87
C GLU A 233 -8.10 -35.69 -20.87
N GLY A 234 -8.83 -35.25 -21.89
CA GLY A 234 -8.41 -34.28 -22.87
C GLY A 234 -9.45 -33.17 -23.06
N ARG A 235 -9.02 -31.95 -23.21
CA ARG A 235 -9.88 -30.81 -23.52
C ARG A 235 -9.80 -30.49 -25.00
N TRP A 236 -10.95 -30.34 -25.61
CA TRP A 236 -11.07 -29.96 -27.02
C TRP A 236 -10.44 -28.58 -27.25
N PHE A 237 -9.83 -28.41 -28.40
CA PHE A 237 -9.34 -27.14 -28.89
C PHE A 237 -9.41 -27.07 -30.43
N ASP A 238 -9.51 -25.84 -30.93
CA ASP A 238 -9.44 -25.55 -32.36
C ASP A 238 -7.98 -25.33 -32.79
N PRO A 239 -7.37 -26.24 -33.57
CA PRO A 239 -5.98 -26.08 -34.03
C PRO A 239 -5.80 -24.93 -35.03
N ALA A 240 -6.89 -24.42 -35.66
CA ALA A 240 -6.87 -23.30 -36.57
C ALA A 240 -7.12 -21.94 -35.85
N PHE A 241 -7.28 -21.95 -34.52
CA PHE A 241 -7.58 -20.73 -33.75
C PHE A 241 -6.48 -19.67 -33.90
N VAL A 242 -6.88 -18.48 -34.34
CA VAL A 242 -6.03 -17.28 -34.37
C VAL A 242 -6.52 -16.32 -33.30
N ARG A 243 -5.63 -15.93 -32.42
CA ARG A 243 -5.96 -15.02 -31.30
C ARG A 243 -6.41 -13.66 -31.82
N ASN A 244 -7.59 -13.25 -31.42
CA ASN A 244 -8.12 -11.92 -31.68
C ASN A 244 -7.74 -10.97 -30.51
N GLU A 245 -6.95 -9.96 -30.77
CA GLU A 245 -6.52 -8.99 -29.76
C GLU A 245 -7.68 -8.10 -29.26
N SER A 246 -8.73 -7.91 -30.07
CA SER A 246 -9.91 -7.11 -29.70
C SER A 246 -10.87 -7.85 -28.76
N ASP A 247 -10.80 -9.18 -28.66
CA ASP A 247 -11.63 -9.98 -27.75
C ASP A 247 -10.76 -10.94 -26.93
N PRO A 248 -10.28 -10.51 -25.76
CA PRO A 248 -9.41 -11.32 -24.90
C PRO A 248 -10.09 -12.57 -24.31
N GLU A 249 -11.42 -12.66 -24.43
CA GLU A 249 -12.18 -13.84 -23.98
C GLU A 249 -12.17 -14.97 -24.99
N GLN A 250 -11.79 -14.74 -26.25
CA GLN A 250 -11.62 -15.81 -27.24
C GLN A 250 -10.37 -16.64 -26.94
N ARG A 251 -10.57 -17.95 -26.92
CA ARG A 251 -9.51 -18.95 -26.71
C ARG A 251 -9.78 -20.15 -27.62
N ASP A 252 -8.75 -20.86 -27.93
CA ASP A 252 -8.80 -22.09 -28.74
C ASP A 252 -9.73 -23.17 -28.18
N SER A 253 -9.93 -23.22 -26.89
CA SER A 253 -10.75 -24.20 -26.17
C SER A 253 -12.17 -23.75 -25.85
N ARG A 254 -12.59 -22.55 -26.26
CA ARG A 254 -13.91 -22.00 -25.97
C ARG A 254 -14.82 -22.00 -27.20
N LEU A 255 -15.97 -22.61 -27.04
CA LEU A 255 -17.02 -22.63 -28.02
C LEU A 255 -18.14 -21.65 -27.60
N TRP A 256 -18.56 -20.78 -28.50
CA TRP A 256 -19.56 -19.74 -28.22
C TRP A 256 -20.99 -20.16 -28.63
N SER A 257 -21.15 -21.42 -29.05
CA SER A 257 -22.42 -22.00 -29.45
C SER A 257 -22.58 -23.38 -28.80
N GLU A 258 -23.64 -23.55 -28.03
CA GLU A 258 -23.98 -24.84 -27.43
C GLU A 258 -24.21 -25.92 -28.49
N THR A 259 -24.88 -25.56 -29.58
CA THR A 259 -25.15 -26.47 -30.70
C THR A 259 -23.86 -26.99 -31.32
N ALA A 260 -22.87 -26.11 -31.56
CA ALA A 260 -21.58 -26.50 -32.09
C ALA A 260 -20.84 -27.42 -31.10
N ALA A 261 -20.89 -27.12 -29.81
CA ALA A 261 -20.28 -27.95 -28.78
C ALA A 261 -20.96 -29.34 -28.68
N ARG A 262 -22.29 -29.41 -28.73
CA ARG A 262 -23.03 -30.68 -28.77
C ARG A 262 -22.77 -31.53 -30.00
N THR A 263 -22.53 -30.87 -31.13
CA THR A 263 -22.15 -31.58 -32.38
C THR A 263 -20.82 -32.32 -32.20
N ILE A 264 -19.84 -31.67 -31.53
CA ILE A 264 -18.55 -32.28 -31.23
C ILE A 264 -18.71 -33.47 -30.28
N VAL A 265 -19.50 -33.30 -29.21
CA VAL A 265 -19.81 -34.38 -28.28
C VAL A 265 -20.35 -35.59 -29.01
N THR A 266 -21.42 -35.40 -29.79
CA THR A 266 -22.10 -36.49 -30.49
C THR A 266 -21.16 -37.17 -31.54
N ALA A 267 -20.29 -36.38 -32.21
CA ALA A 267 -19.35 -36.90 -33.18
C ALA A 267 -18.24 -37.75 -32.55
N CYS A 268 -17.85 -37.44 -31.32
CA CYS A 268 -16.69 -38.08 -30.67
C CYS A 268 -17.06 -39.20 -29.72
N GLU A 269 -18.29 -39.25 -29.21
CA GLU A 269 -18.75 -40.25 -28.23
C GLU A 269 -18.59 -41.68 -28.76
N GLY A 270 -17.88 -42.53 -27.98
CA GLY A 270 -17.62 -43.95 -28.33
C GLY A 270 -16.68 -44.19 -29.51
N GLN A 271 -16.19 -43.13 -30.16
CA GLN A 271 -15.30 -43.25 -31.32
C GLN A 271 -13.85 -43.53 -30.92
N PRO A 272 -13.05 -44.22 -31.78
CA PRO A 272 -11.63 -44.42 -31.58
C PRO A 272 -10.88 -43.10 -31.73
N GLY A 273 -9.80 -42.94 -30.96
CA GLY A 273 -8.90 -41.83 -31.03
C GLY A 273 -7.48 -42.20 -31.41
N GLU A 274 -6.88 -41.40 -32.29
CA GLU A 274 -5.46 -41.48 -32.64
C GLU A 274 -4.67 -40.55 -31.71
N VAL A 275 -3.56 -41.07 -31.18
CA VAL A 275 -2.77 -40.31 -30.18
C VAL A 275 -1.43 -39.92 -30.76
N GLU A 276 -1.15 -38.63 -30.66
CA GLU A 276 0.19 -38.08 -30.94
C GLU A 276 0.73 -37.46 -29.64
N GLU A 277 1.94 -37.82 -29.27
CA GLU A 277 2.56 -37.37 -28.03
C GLU A 277 3.94 -36.77 -28.29
N GLU A 278 4.15 -35.56 -27.75
CA GLU A 278 5.43 -34.90 -27.71
C GLU A 278 5.86 -34.67 -26.28
N SER A 279 7.04 -35.16 -25.91
CA SER A 279 7.63 -34.95 -24.60
C SER A 279 8.94 -34.17 -24.71
N ARG A 280 9.03 -33.06 -23.99
CA ARG A 280 10.21 -32.19 -24.01
C ARG A 280 10.70 -31.80 -22.63
N PRO A 281 12.03 -31.66 -22.44
CA PRO A 281 12.56 -31.10 -21.20
C PRO A 281 12.22 -29.60 -21.10
N SER A 282 11.90 -29.15 -19.89
CA SER A 282 11.68 -27.72 -19.58
C SER A 282 12.48 -27.37 -18.33
N ARG A 283 13.13 -26.22 -18.35
CA ARG A 283 13.93 -25.70 -17.23
C ARG A 283 13.30 -24.44 -16.69
N GLN A 284 13.10 -24.40 -15.38
CA GLN A 284 12.58 -23.25 -14.67
C GLN A 284 13.67 -22.67 -13.75
N MET A 285 14.17 -21.50 -14.10
CA MET A 285 15.12 -20.78 -13.26
C MET A 285 14.42 -20.18 -12.04
N SER A 286 15.15 -20.03 -10.93
CA SER A 286 14.65 -19.31 -9.76
C SER A 286 14.26 -17.87 -10.12
N PRO A 287 13.29 -17.27 -9.44
CA PRO A 287 13.08 -15.82 -9.53
C PRO A 287 14.35 -15.05 -9.10
N ALA A 288 14.53 -13.83 -9.61
CA ALA A 288 15.64 -12.95 -9.18
C ALA A 288 15.57 -12.58 -7.69
N LEU A 289 16.63 -12.02 -7.14
CA LEU A 289 16.65 -11.46 -5.79
C LEU A 289 15.54 -10.42 -5.60
N PHE A 290 15.23 -10.11 -4.35
CA PHE A 290 14.22 -9.12 -4.03
C PHE A 290 14.73 -7.68 -4.15
N ASP A 291 13.98 -6.86 -4.87
CA ASP A 291 13.81 -5.44 -4.61
C ASP A 291 12.67 -5.23 -3.59
N LEU A 292 12.43 -3.99 -3.19
CA LEU A 292 11.35 -3.72 -2.23
C LEU A 292 9.97 -4.06 -2.76
N THR A 293 9.68 -3.74 -4.02
CA THR A 293 8.36 -3.96 -4.63
C THR A 293 8.04 -5.45 -4.71
N SER A 294 8.95 -6.27 -5.18
CA SER A 294 8.76 -7.72 -5.26
C SER A 294 8.65 -8.37 -3.88
N LEU A 295 9.40 -7.89 -2.89
CA LEU A 295 9.26 -8.33 -1.51
C LEU A 295 7.87 -8.00 -0.93
N GLN A 296 7.37 -6.77 -1.16
CA GLN A 296 6.04 -6.35 -0.74
C GLN A 296 4.94 -7.17 -1.40
N ARG A 297 5.07 -7.45 -2.70
CA ARG A 297 4.12 -8.27 -3.46
C ARG A 297 4.05 -9.70 -2.92
N GLU A 298 5.19 -10.32 -2.70
CA GLU A 298 5.23 -11.70 -2.20
C GLU A 298 4.77 -11.79 -0.74
N ALA A 299 5.13 -10.83 0.12
CA ALA A 299 4.65 -10.76 1.49
C ALA A 299 3.13 -10.52 1.58
N ASN A 300 2.57 -9.70 0.69
CA ASN A 300 1.13 -9.50 0.60
C ASN A 300 0.41 -10.76 0.14
N SER A 301 0.92 -11.44 -0.91
CA SER A 301 0.32 -12.67 -1.43
C SER A 301 0.38 -13.82 -0.43
N ARG A 302 1.51 -14.02 0.28
CA ARG A 302 1.68 -15.15 1.22
C ARG A 302 1.07 -14.89 2.59
N PHE A 303 1.28 -13.69 3.14
CA PHE A 303 0.97 -13.38 4.54
C PHE A 303 -0.16 -12.34 4.70
N GLY A 304 -0.65 -11.74 3.62
CA GLY A 304 -1.61 -10.64 3.68
C GLY A 304 -1.03 -9.35 4.26
N TYR A 305 0.30 -9.20 4.34
CA TYR A 305 0.91 -7.97 4.86
C TYR A 305 0.74 -6.83 3.87
N SER A 306 0.38 -5.65 4.38
CA SER A 306 0.35 -4.45 3.54
C SER A 306 1.77 -4.06 3.10
N ALA A 307 1.88 -3.32 2.01
CA ALA A 307 3.15 -2.79 1.53
C ALA A 307 3.88 -1.97 2.61
N LYS A 308 3.13 -1.17 3.38
CA LYS A 308 3.64 -0.40 4.52
C LYS A 308 4.15 -1.29 5.65
N THR A 309 3.40 -2.33 6.02
CA THR A 309 3.81 -3.29 7.05
C THR A 309 5.09 -4.01 6.64
N THR A 310 5.16 -4.49 5.40
CA THR A 310 6.34 -5.17 4.86
C THR A 310 7.58 -4.26 4.90
N LEU A 311 7.44 -3.00 4.44
CA LEU A 311 8.54 -2.03 4.52
C LEU A 311 8.99 -1.78 5.96
N SER A 312 8.04 -1.62 6.89
CA SER A 312 8.37 -1.39 8.30
C SER A 312 9.14 -2.55 8.93
N LEU A 313 8.75 -3.80 8.61
CA LEU A 313 9.44 -5.01 9.06
C LEU A 313 10.84 -5.13 8.44
N ALA A 314 10.95 -4.90 7.14
CA ALA A 314 12.25 -4.93 6.45
C ALA A 314 13.19 -3.84 6.96
N GLN A 315 12.68 -2.64 7.26
CA GLN A 315 13.44 -1.58 7.89
C GLN A 315 13.93 -1.96 9.30
N ALA A 316 13.09 -2.58 10.11
CA ALA A 316 13.51 -3.07 11.44
C ALA A 316 14.61 -4.14 11.33
N LEU A 317 14.51 -5.06 10.37
CA LEU A 317 15.54 -6.07 10.08
C LEU A 317 16.86 -5.44 9.63
N TYR A 318 16.81 -4.34 8.87
CA TYR A 318 18.00 -3.58 8.47
C TYR A 318 18.55 -2.70 9.61
N GLU A 319 17.71 -1.87 10.25
CA GLU A 319 18.17 -0.83 11.18
C GLU A 319 18.46 -1.35 12.59
N ARG A 320 17.56 -2.15 13.14
CA ARG A 320 17.65 -2.66 14.51
C ARG A 320 18.40 -3.96 14.60
N HIS A 321 18.06 -4.94 13.75
CA HIS A 321 18.65 -6.28 13.79
C HIS A 321 19.91 -6.42 12.95
N LYS A 322 20.11 -5.56 11.96
CA LYS A 322 21.26 -5.57 11.03
C LYS A 322 21.42 -6.87 10.24
N VAL A 323 20.33 -7.62 10.04
CA VAL A 323 20.33 -8.94 9.39
C VAL A 323 19.95 -8.90 7.90
N LEU A 324 19.46 -7.78 7.40
CA LEU A 324 19.20 -7.55 5.97
C LEU A 324 19.97 -6.33 5.47
N THR A 325 20.20 -6.28 4.17
CA THR A 325 20.67 -5.08 3.46
C THR A 325 19.60 -4.01 3.40
N TYR A 326 19.92 -2.82 2.90
CA TYR A 326 18.99 -1.70 2.84
C TYR A 326 17.75 -2.04 2.01
N PRO A 327 16.54 -1.93 2.56
CA PRO A 327 15.35 -2.48 1.91
C PRO A 327 14.72 -1.57 0.85
N ARG A 328 15.08 -0.28 0.78
CA ARG A 328 14.49 0.64 -0.21
C ARG A 328 15.33 0.64 -1.48
N THR A 329 15.27 -0.43 -2.22
CA THR A 329 16.00 -0.61 -3.49
C THR A 329 15.03 -1.05 -4.59
N ASP A 330 15.33 -0.67 -5.82
CA ASP A 330 14.72 -1.14 -7.05
C ASP A 330 15.57 -2.21 -7.76
N SER A 331 16.80 -2.42 -7.30
CA SER A 331 17.70 -3.40 -7.89
C SER A 331 17.43 -4.82 -7.38
N ARG A 332 17.49 -5.78 -8.30
CA ARG A 332 17.44 -7.24 -8.04
C ARG A 332 18.79 -7.89 -8.26
N TYR A 333 19.85 -7.08 -8.33
CA TYR A 333 21.21 -7.50 -8.64
C TYR A 333 22.17 -7.10 -7.51
N LEU A 334 23.33 -7.76 -7.50
CA LEU A 334 24.42 -7.49 -6.59
C LEU A 334 25.62 -6.88 -7.34
N PRO A 335 26.44 -6.04 -6.69
CA PRO A 335 27.70 -5.60 -7.26
C PRO A 335 28.66 -6.78 -7.47
N GLU A 336 29.49 -6.70 -8.52
CA GLU A 336 30.44 -7.76 -8.89
C GLU A 336 31.53 -8.00 -7.82
N ASP A 337 31.90 -6.97 -7.07
CA ASP A 337 32.87 -7.04 -5.95
C ASP A 337 32.31 -7.74 -4.69
N THR A 338 31.01 -8.01 -4.62
CA THR A 338 30.36 -8.62 -3.43
C THR A 338 30.39 -10.15 -3.43
N VAL A 339 30.92 -10.81 -4.46
CA VAL A 339 30.96 -12.29 -4.56
C VAL A 339 31.61 -12.91 -3.33
N ALA A 340 32.72 -12.34 -2.81
CA ALA A 340 33.38 -12.83 -1.63
C ALA A 340 32.51 -12.72 -0.36
N VAL A 341 31.83 -11.57 -0.17
CA VAL A 341 30.90 -11.33 0.94
C VAL A 341 29.68 -12.27 0.87
N VAL A 342 29.20 -12.56 -0.33
CA VAL A 342 28.10 -13.51 -0.53
C VAL A 342 28.52 -14.93 -0.15
N ARG A 343 29.75 -15.35 -0.50
CA ARG A 343 30.28 -16.65 -0.05
C ARG A 343 30.38 -16.73 1.47
N GLU A 344 30.89 -15.68 2.10
CA GLU A 344 30.98 -15.60 3.56
C GLU A 344 29.57 -15.62 4.20
N THR A 345 28.59 -14.90 3.63
CA THR A 345 27.19 -14.95 4.09
C THR A 345 26.61 -16.37 4.01
N MET A 346 26.91 -17.11 2.93
CA MET A 346 26.49 -18.51 2.79
C MET A 346 27.13 -19.41 3.86
N GLN A 347 28.42 -19.21 4.14
CA GLN A 347 29.13 -19.94 5.19
C GLN A 347 28.53 -19.67 6.57
N GLN A 348 28.18 -18.42 6.87
CA GLN A 348 27.49 -18.05 8.12
C GLN A 348 26.12 -18.72 8.25
N LEU A 349 25.32 -18.75 7.16
CA LEU A 349 24.03 -19.42 7.14
C LEU A 349 24.16 -20.94 7.27
N ALA A 350 25.21 -21.55 6.73
CA ALA A 350 25.52 -22.98 6.83
C ALA A 350 26.05 -23.40 8.20
N GLY A 351 26.84 -22.53 8.85
CA GLY A 351 27.50 -22.77 10.14
C GLY A 351 26.70 -22.32 11.37
N ALA A 352 25.42 -21.93 11.22
CA ALA A 352 24.60 -21.47 12.35
C ALA A 352 24.49 -22.55 13.45
N ASP A 353 24.84 -22.17 14.70
CA ASP A 353 24.73 -23.06 15.87
C ASP A 353 23.26 -23.54 16.08
N ALA A 354 23.10 -24.68 16.76
CA ALA A 354 21.79 -25.32 16.99
C ALA A 354 20.71 -24.42 17.62
N GLY A 355 21.11 -23.33 18.28
CA GLY A 355 20.20 -22.31 18.83
C GLY A 355 19.75 -21.23 17.83
N THR A 356 20.43 -21.12 16.70
CA THR A 356 20.14 -20.19 15.60
C THR A 356 19.89 -20.91 14.27
N ALA A 357 19.95 -22.25 14.27
CA ALA A 357 19.72 -23.09 13.11
C ALA A 357 18.32 -22.82 12.53
N THR A 358 18.29 -22.37 11.30
CA THR A 358 17.05 -22.20 10.54
C THR A 358 16.81 -23.45 9.69
N PRO A 359 15.56 -23.73 9.27
CA PRO A 359 15.26 -24.80 8.30
C PRO A 359 16.02 -24.65 6.97
N LEU A 360 16.72 -23.52 6.77
CA LEU A 360 17.48 -23.19 5.57
C LEU A 360 18.95 -23.59 5.64
N GLN A 361 19.45 -23.96 6.81
CA GLN A 361 20.85 -24.34 7.04
C GLN A 361 21.35 -25.45 6.11
N PRO A 362 20.61 -26.57 5.90
CA PRO A 362 21.07 -27.64 4.99
C PRO A 362 21.24 -27.15 3.54
N PHE A 363 20.35 -26.25 3.09
CA PHE A 363 20.45 -25.69 1.75
C PHE A 363 21.65 -24.74 1.61
N ALA A 364 21.95 -23.96 2.63
CA ALA A 364 23.15 -23.13 2.66
C ALA A 364 24.42 -23.99 2.65
N ALA A 365 24.46 -25.07 3.41
CA ALA A 365 25.57 -26.04 3.41
C ALA A 365 25.79 -26.64 2.01
N THR A 366 24.72 -27.06 1.34
CA THR A 366 24.80 -27.55 -0.05
C THR A 366 25.40 -26.51 -0.99
N VAL A 367 24.98 -25.22 -0.91
CA VAL A 367 25.55 -24.15 -1.75
C VAL A 367 27.06 -23.99 -1.52
N VAL A 368 27.50 -24.09 -0.25
CA VAL A 368 28.93 -23.98 0.13
C VAL A 368 29.70 -25.19 -0.39
N GLU A 369 29.25 -26.42 -0.14
CA GLU A 369 29.89 -27.66 -0.55
C GLU A 369 30.06 -27.75 -2.07
N GLN A 370 29.00 -27.38 -2.81
CA GLN A 370 28.97 -27.42 -4.27
C GLN A 370 29.61 -26.20 -4.93
N GLN A 371 30.07 -25.22 -4.12
CA GLN A 371 30.69 -23.97 -4.60
C GLN A 371 29.85 -23.23 -5.65
N TRP A 372 28.51 -23.16 -5.44
CA TRP A 372 27.60 -22.59 -6.42
C TRP A 372 27.63 -21.04 -6.47
N VAL A 373 28.22 -20.38 -5.48
CA VAL A 373 28.41 -18.93 -5.55
C VAL A 373 29.56 -18.59 -6.51
N LYS A 374 29.22 -18.35 -7.77
CA LYS A 374 30.15 -17.99 -8.85
C LYS A 374 29.76 -16.66 -9.48
N PRO A 375 30.73 -15.88 -10.03
CA PRO A 375 30.42 -14.72 -10.85
C PRO A 375 29.43 -15.08 -11.95
N ASN A 376 28.30 -14.35 -12.00
CA ASN A 376 27.21 -14.66 -12.93
C ASN A 376 26.40 -13.38 -13.15
N ARG A 377 26.29 -12.91 -14.39
CA ARG A 377 25.58 -11.68 -14.77
C ARG A 377 24.08 -11.69 -14.47
N ARG A 378 23.50 -12.84 -14.18
CA ARG A 378 22.12 -12.95 -13.73
C ARG A 378 21.95 -12.46 -12.28
N ILE A 379 23.02 -12.51 -11.48
CA ILE A 379 23.02 -12.15 -10.05
C ILE A 379 23.89 -10.93 -9.79
N PHE A 380 25.10 -10.89 -10.39
CA PHE A 380 26.12 -9.87 -10.18
C PHE A 380 26.28 -9.06 -11.48
N ASP A 381 25.75 -7.85 -11.52
CA ASP A 381 25.87 -6.94 -12.67
C ASP A 381 25.83 -5.49 -12.19
N ASN A 382 27.00 -4.85 -12.18
CA ASN A 382 27.17 -3.44 -11.76
C ASN A 382 26.29 -2.46 -12.54
N ARG A 383 25.93 -2.76 -13.80
CA ARG A 383 25.12 -1.88 -14.64
C ARG A 383 23.65 -1.85 -14.21
N LYS A 384 23.22 -2.90 -13.52
CA LYS A 384 21.83 -3.07 -13.04
C LYS A 384 21.69 -2.79 -11.54
N VAL A 385 22.74 -2.33 -10.90
CA VAL A 385 22.71 -1.80 -9.54
C VAL A 385 22.56 -0.29 -9.65
N SER A 386 21.45 0.21 -9.11
CA SER A 386 21.16 1.65 -9.01
C SER A 386 21.87 2.27 -7.79
N ASP A 387 21.14 2.96 -6.95
CA ASP A 387 21.65 3.55 -5.70
C ASP A 387 21.96 2.48 -4.64
N HIS A 388 21.22 1.39 -4.68
CA HIS A 388 21.32 0.26 -3.76
C HIS A 388 21.17 -1.05 -4.51
N PHE A 389 21.81 -2.09 -4.01
CA PHE A 389 21.69 -3.45 -4.53
C PHE A 389 20.50 -4.21 -3.87
N ALA A 390 20.26 -5.42 -4.32
CA ALA A 390 19.16 -6.26 -3.87
C ALA A 390 19.11 -6.51 -2.36
N ILE A 391 17.93 -6.82 -1.85
CA ILE A 391 17.70 -7.16 -0.45
C ILE A 391 18.17 -8.60 -0.21
N ILE A 392 19.23 -8.76 0.60
CA ILE A 392 19.81 -10.05 0.96
C ILE A 392 20.13 -10.11 2.46
N PRO A 393 20.31 -11.31 3.04
CA PRO A 393 20.88 -11.47 4.37
C PRO A 393 22.29 -10.88 4.47
N THR A 394 22.65 -10.39 5.64
CA THR A 394 24.01 -9.92 5.96
C THR A 394 24.81 -11.03 6.67
N LEU A 395 26.05 -10.74 7.03
CA LEU A 395 26.89 -11.62 7.85
C LEU A 395 26.37 -11.80 9.29
N GLN A 396 25.36 -11.05 9.70
CA GLN A 396 24.76 -11.19 11.03
C GLN A 396 23.58 -12.16 11.00
N LEU A 397 23.62 -13.16 11.85
CA LEU A 397 22.50 -14.08 12.04
C LEU A 397 21.41 -13.44 12.90
N PRO A 398 20.13 -13.73 12.63
CA PRO A 398 19.03 -13.17 13.40
C PRO A 398 19.02 -13.69 14.84
N LYS A 399 18.82 -12.75 15.78
CA LYS A 399 18.57 -13.02 17.19
C LYS A 399 17.20 -12.47 17.54
N GLU A 400 16.38 -13.18 18.32
CA GLU A 400 15.11 -12.68 18.86
C GLU A 400 14.26 -11.83 17.90
N LEU A 401 13.86 -12.39 16.77
CA LEU A 401 12.92 -11.78 15.85
C LEU A 401 11.48 -12.02 16.33
N SER A 402 10.58 -11.04 16.13
CA SER A 402 9.15 -11.29 16.21
C SER A 402 8.72 -12.25 15.08
N GLU A 403 7.59 -12.91 15.22
CA GLU A 403 7.08 -13.81 14.19
C GLU A 403 6.98 -13.15 12.82
N ALA A 404 6.46 -11.92 12.77
CA ALA A 404 6.34 -11.16 11.52
C ALA A 404 7.71 -10.83 10.90
N GLU A 405 8.70 -10.44 11.71
CA GLU A 405 10.08 -10.19 11.26
C GLU A 405 10.74 -11.49 10.78
N ALA A 406 10.53 -12.60 11.49
CA ALA A 406 11.05 -13.90 11.09
C ALA A 406 10.48 -14.37 9.75
N ARG A 407 9.19 -14.13 9.48
CA ARG A 407 8.55 -14.43 8.19
C ARG A 407 9.20 -13.66 7.05
N ILE A 408 9.43 -12.35 7.21
CA ILE A 408 10.10 -11.52 6.19
C ILE A 408 11.55 -11.94 6.00
N TYR A 409 12.30 -12.16 7.10
CA TYR A 409 13.68 -12.63 7.01
C TYR A 409 13.78 -13.97 6.28
N THR A 410 12.92 -14.93 6.62
CA THR A 410 12.89 -16.27 5.98
C THR A 410 12.56 -16.17 4.50
N LEU A 411 11.64 -15.27 4.13
CA LEU A 411 11.27 -15.04 2.74
C LEU A 411 12.48 -14.54 1.92
N VAL A 412 13.23 -13.57 2.46
CA VAL A 412 14.43 -13.03 1.83
C VAL A 412 15.55 -14.09 1.77
N ALA A 413 15.78 -14.82 2.87
CA ALA A 413 16.81 -15.84 2.92
C ALA A 413 16.54 -17.00 1.96
N ARG A 414 15.28 -17.47 1.83
CA ARG A 414 14.90 -18.47 0.82
C ARG A 414 15.19 -18.00 -0.61
N ARG A 415 14.84 -16.74 -0.92
CA ARG A 415 15.10 -16.15 -2.24
C ARG A 415 16.59 -16.02 -2.51
N PHE A 416 17.36 -15.60 -1.52
CA PHE A 416 18.82 -15.48 -1.59
C PHE A 416 19.49 -16.85 -1.86
N LEU A 417 19.05 -17.90 -1.20
CA LEU A 417 19.54 -19.25 -1.47
C LEU A 417 19.15 -19.73 -2.87
N SER A 418 17.88 -19.50 -3.25
CA SER A 418 17.31 -20.07 -4.49
C SER A 418 18.00 -19.60 -5.76
N VAL A 419 18.57 -18.38 -5.78
CA VAL A 419 19.24 -17.85 -6.98
C VAL A 419 20.58 -18.57 -7.28
N PHE A 420 21.17 -19.27 -6.30
CA PHE A 420 22.40 -20.03 -6.47
C PHE A 420 22.15 -21.51 -6.73
N PHE A 421 20.95 -22.00 -6.49
CA PHE A 421 20.57 -23.36 -6.85
C PHE A 421 20.41 -23.56 -8.36
N PRO A 422 20.58 -24.79 -8.87
CA PRO A 422 20.25 -25.13 -10.24
C PRO A 422 18.79 -24.84 -10.60
N ALA A 423 18.49 -24.76 -11.88
CA ALA A 423 17.12 -24.70 -12.36
C ALA A 423 16.33 -25.94 -11.92
N ALA A 424 15.04 -25.78 -11.68
CA ALA A 424 14.14 -26.92 -11.60
C ALA A 424 13.94 -27.49 -13.01
N GLU A 425 14.05 -28.81 -13.16
CA GLU A 425 13.89 -29.49 -14.43
C GLU A 425 12.58 -30.29 -14.44
N PHE A 426 11.81 -30.08 -15.50
CA PHE A 426 10.54 -30.72 -15.72
C PHE A 426 10.57 -31.47 -17.04
N ARG A 427 9.80 -32.54 -17.12
CA ARG A 427 9.36 -33.12 -18.36
C ARG A 427 7.93 -32.70 -18.63
N VAL A 428 7.73 -31.98 -19.69
CA VAL A 428 6.41 -31.53 -20.14
C VAL A 428 6.01 -32.38 -21.32
N THR A 429 4.89 -33.08 -21.18
CA THR A 429 4.33 -33.94 -22.23
C THR A 429 3.04 -33.32 -22.71
N THR A 430 2.94 -33.08 -23.98
CA THR A 430 1.72 -32.65 -24.68
C THR A 430 1.22 -33.82 -25.48
N ARG A 431 -0.01 -34.22 -25.21
CA ARG A 431 -0.71 -35.28 -25.93
C ARG A 431 -1.89 -34.68 -26.68
N ILE A 432 -1.97 -34.96 -27.95
CA ILE A 432 -3.09 -34.62 -28.84
C ILE A 432 -3.81 -35.93 -29.20
N THR A 433 -5.06 -36.04 -28.84
CA THR A 433 -5.94 -37.13 -29.21
C THR A 433 -6.90 -36.66 -30.31
N ARG A 434 -6.86 -37.27 -31.46
CA ARG A 434 -7.72 -36.93 -32.59
C ARG A 434 -8.87 -37.94 -32.68
N VAL A 435 -10.12 -37.42 -32.59
CA VAL A 435 -11.33 -38.25 -32.59
C VAL A 435 -12.30 -37.65 -33.60
N ALA A 436 -12.73 -38.38 -34.60
CA ALA A 436 -13.69 -37.95 -35.63
C ALA A 436 -13.37 -36.56 -36.23
N GLY A 437 -12.06 -36.25 -36.43
CA GLY A 437 -11.60 -34.97 -36.93
C GLY A 437 -11.45 -33.84 -35.91
N HIS A 438 -11.82 -34.09 -34.65
CA HIS A 438 -11.66 -33.15 -33.55
C HIS A 438 -10.40 -33.39 -32.72
N HIS A 439 -9.82 -32.36 -32.14
CA HIS A 439 -8.55 -32.41 -31.41
C HIS A 439 -8.77 -32.15 -29.92
N PHE A 440 -8.21 -33.05 -29.11
CA PHE A 440 -8.24 -32.94 -27.67
C PHE A 440 -6.80 -32.87 -27.12
N LYS A 441 -6.53 -31.89 -26.24
CA LYS A 441 -5.23 -31.68 -25.65
C LYS A 441 -5.19 -32.13 -24.22
N THR A 442 -4.17 -32.90 -23.87
CA THR A 442 -3.83 -33.28 -22.51
C THR A 442 -2.40 -32.84 -22.22
N GLU A 443 -2.16 -32.21 -21.10
CA GLU A 443 -0.83 -31.78 -20.69
C GLU A 443 -0.41 -32.48 -19.40
N GLY A 444 0.77 -33.10 -19.44
CA GLY A 444 1.45 -33.65 -18.28
C GLY A 444 2.70 -32.85 -17.96
N LYS A 445 2.97 -32.68 -16.67
CA LYS A 445 4.18 -32.02 -16.19
C LYS A 445 4.71 -32.78 -15.00
N VAL A 446 5.91 -33.34 -15.13
CA VAL A 446 6.57 -34.13 -14.11
C VAL A 446 7.86 -33.42 -13.71
N LEU A 447 8.06 -33.25 -12.40
CA LEU A 447 9.29 -32.73 -11.83
C LEU A 447 10.38 -33.79 -11.87
N VAL A 448 11.44 -33.55 -12.65
CA VAL A 448 12.59 -34.48 -12.79
C VAL A 448 13.64 -34.15 -11.74
N GLU A 449 14.03 -32.88 -11.66
CA GLU A 449 14.99 -32.37 -10.68
C GLU A 449 14.42 -31.12 -10.00
N PRO A 450 14.28 -31.12 -8.66
CA PRO A 450 13.64 -30.01 -7.98
C PRO A 450 14.46 -28.71 -8.02
N GLY A 451 15.77 -28.79 -8.14
CA GLY A 451 16.64 -27.61 -8.17
C GLY A 451 16.30 -26.64 -7.02
N TRP A 452 16.10 -25.37 -7.34
CA TRP A 452 15.77 -24.33 -6.36
C TRP A 452 14.41 -24.51 -5.67
N LEU A 453 13.47 -25.25 -6.24
CA LEU A 453 12.16 -25.53 -5.62
C LEU A 453 12.27 -26.36 -4.33
N ALA A 454 13.36 -27.13 -4.17
CA ALA A 454 13.62 -27.86 -2.95
C ALA A 454 13.60 -26.98 -1.69
N ILE A 455 14.06 -25.72 -1.80
CA ILE A 455 14.11 -24.74 -0.71
C ILE A 455 12.71 -24.34 -0.22
N TYR A 456 11.72 -24.37 -1.11
CA TYR A 456 10.34 -23.97 -0.80
C TYR A 456 9.46 -25.14 -0.34
N GLY A 457 9.97 -26.36 -0.41
CA GLY A 457 9.27 -27.59 0.02
C GLY A 457 8.28 -28.14 -1.01
N ARG A 458 7.57 -29.19 -0.66
CA ARG A 458 6.67 -29.92 -1.57
C ARG A 458 5.53 -29.05 -2.13
N GLU A 459 5.00 -28.12 -1.34
CA GLU A 459 3.93 -27.23 -1.80
C GLU A 459 4.33 -26.37 -3.01
N ALA A 460 5.61 -26.03 -3.15
CA ALA A 460 6.11 -25.24 -4.28
C ALA A 460 6.47 -26.07 -5.51
N GLN A 461 6.62 -27.38 -5.33
CA GLN A 461 6.95 -28.30 -6.42
C GLN A 461 5.72 -28.61 -7.29
N GLY A 462 4.51 -28.42 -6.75
CA GLY A 462 3.26 -28.74 -7.40
C GLY A 462 2.98 -30.26 -7.34
N GLU A 463 1.82 -30.65 -7.83
CA GLU A 463 1.49 -32.05 -8.05
C GLU A 463 2.04 -32.50 -9.40
N ASP A 464 2.67 -33.66 -9.43
CA ASP A 464 3.12 -34.27 -10.67
C ASP A 464 1.88 -34.73 -11.48
N ALA A 465 1.68 -34.14 -12.63
CA ALA A 465 0.68 -34.56 -13.58
C ALA A 465 1.27 -35.65 -14.50
N HIS A 466 1.30 -36.86 -13.96
CA HIS A 466 1.70 -38.02 -14.75
C HIS A 466 0.60 -38.38 -15.74
N LEU A 467 0.94 -38.44 -17.02
CA LEU A 467 0.04 -39.01 -18.02
C LEU A 467 0.11 -40.53 -17.99
N VAL A 468 -1.05 -41.18 -18.12
CA VAL A 468 -1.13 -42.60 -18.36
C VAL A 468 -0.38 -42.94 -19.63
N ALA A 469 0.42 -44.00 -19.64
CA ALA A 469 1.19 -44.43 -20.78
C ALA A 469 0.27 -44.84 -21.93
N VAL A 470 0.60 -44.42 -23.16
CA VAL A 470 -0.05 -44.86 -24.39
C VAL A 470 1.05 -45.40 -25.28
N ALA A 471 0.89 -46.62 -25.79
CA ALA A 471 1.88 -47.23 -26.68
C ALA A 471 1.89 -46.54 -28.04
N PRO A 472 3.03 -46.54 -28.77
CA PRO A 472 3.05 -46.11 -30.15
C PRO A 472 2.00 -46.87 -30.96
N ASP A 473 1.25 -46.16 -31.81
CA ASP A 473 0.17 -46.68 -32.65
C ASP A 473 -1.04 -47.28 -31.88
N GLU A 474 -1.14 -47.04 -30.57
CA GLU A 474 -2.30 -47.40 -29.77
C GLU A 474 -3.48 -46.50 -30.10
N HIS A 475 -4.59 -47.12 -30.53
CA HIS A 475 -5.88 -46.42 -30.63
C HIS A 475 -6.59 -46.46 -29.29
N VAL A 476 -6.90 -45.29 -28.78
CA VAL A 476 -7.68 -45.14 -27.54
C VAL A 476 -9.17 -45.12 -27.86
N ARG A 477 -9.99 -45.57 -26.93
CA ARG A 477 -11.44 -45.45 -27.04
C ARG A 477 -11.94 -44.26 -26.28
N THR A 478 -12.78 -43.44 -26.87
CA THR A 478 -13.50 -42.36 -26.18
C THR A 478 -14.60 -42.99 -25.35
N GLU A 479 -14.46 -42.87 -24.03
CA GLU A 479 -15.43 -43.47 -23.07
C GLU A 479 -16.57 -42.52 -22.76
N ASP A 480 -16.26 -41.25 -22.52
CA ASP A 480 -17.21 -40.22 -22.17
C ASP A 480 -16.80 -38.88 -22.79
N VAL A 481 -17.78 -38.07 -23.16
CA VAL A 481 -17.57 -36.72 -23.65
C VAL A 481 -18.48 -35.74 -22.92
N GLU A 482 -17.90 -35.01 -21.98
CA GLU A 482 -18.62 -34.07 -21.13
C GLU A 482 -18.69 -32.67 -21.76
N LEU A 483 -19.90 -32.13 -21.82
CA LEU A 483 -20.13 -30.73 -22.20
C LEU A 483 -20.21 -29.85 -20.94
N ARG A 484 -19.27 -28.94 -20.75
CA ARG A 484 -19.25 -27.98 -19.63
C ARG A 484 -19.71 -26.62 -20.10
N GLY A 485 -20.89 -26.19 -19.66
CA GLY A 485 -21.39 -24.82 -19.82
C GLY A 485 -20.76 -23.90 -18.76
N LEU A 486 -20.14 -22.84 -19.17
CA LEU A 486 -19.39 -21.91 -18.32
C LEU A 486 -19.74 -20.46 -18.71
N GLN A 487 -19.38 -19.53 -17.84
CA GLN A 487 -19.52 -18.09 -18.10
C GLN A 487 -18.20 -17.37 -17.95
N THR A 488 -18.00 -16.37 -18.79
CA THR A 488 -16.85 -15.45 -18.63
C THR A 488 -16.97 -14.68 -17.31
N ARG A 489 -15.83 -14.30 -16.74
CA ARG A 489 -15.77 -13.60 -15.45
C ARG A 489 -15.15 -12.23 -15.61
N PRO A 490 -15.61 -11.22 -14.86
CA PRO A 490 -14.97 -9.92 -14.85
C PRO A 490 -13.52 -10.03 -14.37
N PRO A 491 -12.64 -9.07 -14.74
CA PRO A 491 -11.28 -9.05 -14.23
C PRO A 491 -11.29 -8.93 -12.70
N ALA A 492 -10.37 -9.61 -12.04
CA ALA A 492 -10.24 -9.52 -10.58
C ALA A 492 -9.89 -8.10 -10.13
N ARG A 493 -10.42 -7.69 -8.97
CA ARG A 493 -10.04 -6.44 -8.30
C ARG A 493 -8.57 -6.44 -7.92
N PHE A 494 -8.01 -5.25 -7.79
CA PHE A 494 -6.64 -5.13 -7.32
C PHE A 494 -6.50 -5.50 -5.85
N THR A 495 -5.46 -6.27 -5.55
CA THR A 495 -4.86 -6.37 -4.22
C THR A 495 -3.70 -5.38 -4.13
N GLU A 496 -3.11 -5.16 -2.94
CA GLU A 496 -1.89 -4.35 -2.87
C GLU A 496 -0.76 -4.93 -3.72
N ALA A 497 -0.63 -6.25 -3.76
CA ALA A 497 0.39 -6.92 -4.59
C ALA A 497 0.19 -6.63 -6.08
N THR A 498 -1.03 -6.75 -6.58
CA THR A 498 -1.31 -6.53 -8.01
C THR A 498 -1.32 -5.04 -8.37
N LEU A 499 -1.71 -4.14 -7.44
CA LEU A 499 -1.59 -2.70 -7.64
C LEU A 499 -0.12 -2.25 -7.68
N LEU A 500 0.72 -2.75 -6.78
CA LEU A 500 2.17 -2.50 -6.84
C LEU A 500 2.78 -2.97 -8.17
N SER A 501 2.31 -4.12 -8.69
CA SER A 501 2.72 -4.61 -10.01
C SER A 501 2.26 -3.70 -11.14
N ALA A 502 1.04 -3.17 -11.07
CA ALA A 502 0.52 -2.22 -12.05
C ALA A 502 1.27 -0.88 -11.99
N MET A 503 1.59 -0.37 -10.79
CA MET A 503 2.41 0.83 -10.61
C MET A 503 3.82 0.65 -11.20
N GLU A 504 4.46 -0.49 -10.93
CA GLU A 504 5.79 -0.84 -11.47
C GLU A 504 5.76 -0.97 -12.99
N GLY A 505 4.75 -1.63 -13.53
CA GLY A 505 4.57 -1.87 -14.95
C GLY A 505 3.77 -0.79 -15.70
N ALA A 506 3.55 0.38 -15.11
CA ALA A 506 2.69 1.42 -15.69
C ALA A 506 3.18 1.94 -17.06
N GLY A 507 4.45 1.80 -17.38
CA GLY A 507 4.97 2.08 -18.71
C GLY A 507 4.29 1.27 -19.84
N LYS A 508 3.75 0.10 -19.53
CA LYS A 508 2.99 -0.71 -20.50
C LYS A 508 1.65 -0.10 -20.91
N LEU A 509 1.16 0.88 -20.15
CA LEU A 509 -0.07 1.62 -20.42
C LEU A 509 0.18 2.86 -21.28
N VAL A 510 1.43 3.13 -21.64
CA VAL A 510 1.85 4.30 -22.41
C VAL A 510 2.05 3.88 -23.87
N ASP A 511 1.41 4.59 -24.78
CA ASP A 511 1.47 4.26 -26.22
C ASP A 511 2.78 4.69 -26.87
N ASP A 512 3.31 5.85 -26.47
CA ASP A 512 4.58 6.38 -27.00
C ASP A 512 5.78 5.52 -26.54
N GLU A 513 6.60 5.08 -27.49
CA GLU A 513 7.72 4.16 -27.24
C GLU A 513 8.83 4.80 -26.38
N ALA A 514 9.15 6.08 -26.61
CA ALA A 514 10.19 6.79 -25.87
C ALA A 514 9.76 7.02 -24.41
N LEU A 515 8.49 7.37 -24.20
CA LEU A 515 7.91 7.52 -22.86
C LEU A 515 7.77 6.17 -22.15
N ARG A 516 7.43 5.12 -22.91
CA ARG A 516 7.37 3.74 -22.39
C ARG A 516 8.74 3.27 -21.91
N GLU A 517 9.80 3.54 -22.68
CA GLU A 517 11.18 3.24 -22.28
C GLU A 517 11.58 4.01 -21.03
N ALA A 518 11.31 5.32 -20.96
CA ALA A 518 11.59 6.15 -19.81
C ALA A 518 10.88 5.65 -18.54
N MET A 519 9.69 5.08 -18.66
CA MET A 519 8.93 4.50 -17.56
C MET A 519 9.27 3.04 -17.27
N SER A 520 9.89 2.30 -18.18
CA SER A 520 10.15 0.86 -18.03
C SER A 520 11.01 0.54 -16.80
N GLU A 521 11.92 1.44 -16.46
CA GLU A 521 12.82 1.30 -15.31
C GLU A 521 12.20 1.78 -13.99
N ARG A 522 11.19 2.67 -14.01
CA ARG A 522 10.73 3.39 -12.82
C ARG A 522 9.25 3.22 -12.49
N GLY A 523 8.38 3.14 -13.49
CA GLY A 523 6.92 3.08 -13.32
C GLY A 523 6.33 4.29 -12.58
N LEU A 524 5.17 4.11 -11.97
CA LEU A 524 4.52 5.11 -11.11
C LEU A 524 5.09 5.05 -9.69
N GLY A 525 5.78 6.10 -9.28
CA GLY A 525 6.45 6.21 -8.00
C GLY A 525 7.70 5.32 -7.89
N THR A 526 8.52 5.63 -6.89
CA THR A 526 9.70 4.81 -6.56
C THR A 526 9.33 3.69 -5.61
N PRO A 527 10.12 2.62 -5.48
CA PRO A 527 9.89 1.59 -4.46
C PRO A 527 9.67 2.17 -3.06
N ALA A 528 10.42 3.23 -2.71
CA ALA A 528 10.31 3.89 -1.42
C ALA A 528 8.97 4.62 -1.19
N THR A 529 8.30 5.07 -2.26
CA THR A 529 7.09 5.92 -2.18
C THR A 529 5.78 5.17 -2.45
N ARG A 530 5.79 4.08 -3.22
CA ARG A 530 4.58 3.33 -3.61
C ARG A 530 3.69 2.95 -2.43
N ALA A 531 4.29 2.39 -1.36
CA ALA A 531 3.55 2.04 -0.16
C ALA A 531 2.88 3.25 0.52
N ALA A 532 3.57 4.39 0.56
CA ALA A 532 3.03 5.63 1.14
C ALA A 532 1.90 6.21 0.29
N ILE A 533 1.96 6.07 -1.04
CA ILE A 533 0.91 6.49 -1.97
C ILE A 533 -0.36 5.66 -1.73
N ILE A 534 -0.26 4.33 -1.70
CA ILE A 534 -1.39 3.44 -1.44
C ILE A 534 -2.03 3.75 -0.08
N GLU A 535 -1.21 3.88 0.98
CA GLU A 535 -1.71 4.25 2.30
C GLU A 535 -2.33 5.66 2.33
N GLY A 536 -1.78 6.61 1.57
CA GLY A 536 -2.33 7.95 1.41
C GLY A 536 -3.75 7.90 0.81
N LEU A 537 -3.94 7.11 -0.26
CA LEU A 537 -5.24 6.93 -0.89
C LEU A 537 -6.27 6.29 0.05
N LEU A 538 -5.84 5.33 0.87
CA LEU A 538 -6.69 4.71 1.90
C LEU A 538 -7.04 5.69 3.02
N ASN A 539 -6.06 6.43 3.53
CA ASN A 539 -6.27 7.39 4.62
C ASN A 539 -7.15 8.59 4.21
N GLU A 540 -7.04 9.03 2.95
CA GLU A 540 -7.89 10.08 2.39
C GLU A 540 -9.29 9.56 1.97
N GLY A 541 -9.54 8.26 2.12
CA GLY A 541 -10.82 7.64 1.82
C GLY A 541 -11.14 7.50 0.34
N TYR A 542 -10.16 7.54 -0.54
CA TYR A 542 -10.32 7.24 -1.96
C TYR A 542 -10.43 5.75 -2.22
N LEU A 543 -9.64 4.96 -1.50
CA LEU A 543 -9.68 3.50 -1.52
C LEU A 543 -10.11 2.96 -0.16
N ARG A 544 -10.72 1.79 -0.17
CA ARG A 544 -10.98 0.99 1.03
C ARG A 544 -10.48 -0.43 0.83
N ARG A 545 -10.12 -1.09 1.92
CA ARG A 545 -9.77 -2.52 1.91
C ARG A 545 -11.00 -3.35 2.26
N GLU A 546 -11.35 -4.30 1.41
CA GLU A 546 -12.31 -5.35 1.72
C GLU A 546 -11.60 -6.69 1.59
N GLY A 547 -11.31 -7.31 2.73
CA GLY A 547 -10.41 -8.47 2.75
C GLY A 547 -9.02 -8.12 2.20
N ARG A 548 -8.67 -8.70 1.05
CA ARG A 548 -7.41 -8.42 0.34
C ARG A 548 -7.58 -7.43 -0.81
N GLU A 549 -8.81 -7.11 -1.19
CA GLU A 549 -9.12 -6.27 -2.33
C GLU A 549 -9.07 -4.77 -1.99
N LEU A 550 -8.70 -3.98 -2.98
CA LEU A 550 -8.74 -2.53 -2.95
C LEU A 550 -9.90 -2.05 -3.82
N ILE A 551 -10.88 -1.43 -3.18
CA ILE A 551 -12.09 -0.96 -3.82
C ILE A 551 -12.11 0.56 -3.83
N PRO A 552 -12.34 1.20 -4.99
CA PRO A 552 -12.50 2.65 -5.06
C PRO A 552 -13.83 3.08 -4.46
N SER A 553 -13.80 4.15 -3.68
CA SER A 553 -15.01 4.75 -3.08
C SER A 553 -15.74 5.67 -4.07
N ALA A 554 -16.94 6.14 -3.71
CA ALA A 554 -17.63 7.19 -4.44
C ALA A 554 -16.78 8.48 -4.58
N LYS A 555 -15.95 8.80 -3.58
CA LYS A 555 -15.01 9.92 -3.63
C LYS A 555 -14.00 9.78 -4.79
N THR A 556 -13.61 8.56 -5.13
CA THR A 556 -12.75 8.29 -6.30
C THR A 556 -13.46 8.61 -7.59
N ARG A 557 -14.68 8.10 -7.77
CA ARG A 557 -15.48 8.39 -8.97
C ARG A 557 -15.68 9.89 -9.16
N GLN A 558 -15.98 10.58 -8.06
CA GLN A 558 -16.13 12.05 -8.08
C GLN A 558 -14.84 12.77 -8.49
N LEU A 559 -13.67 12.34 -7.99
CA LEU A 559 -12.41 12.93 -8.41
C LEU A 559 -12.14 12.68 -9.90
N MET A 560 -12.37 11.46 -10.40
CA MET A 560 -12.19 11.14 -11.82
C MET A 560 -13.14 11.99 -12.69
N THR A 561 -14.42 12.07 -12.32
CA THR A 561 -15.41 12.92 -12.99
C THR A 561 -14.98 14.41 -12.96
N LEU A 562 -14.48 14.90 -11.83
CA LEU A 562 -13.99 16.27 -11.71
C LEU A 562 -12.85 16.57 -12.67
N LEU A 563 -11.81 15.73 -12.65
CA LEU A 563 -10.62 15.96 -13.47
C LEU A 563 -10.94 15.86 -14.96
N SER A 564 -11.75 14.87 -15.37
CA SER A 564 -12.22 14.74 -16.74
C SER A 564 -13.09 15.91 -17.16
N GLY A 565 -14.07 16.30 -16.33
CA GLY A 565 -15.01 17.39 -16.66
C GLY A 565 -14.36 18.76 -16.68
N LEU A 566 -13.28 18.99 -15.94
CA LEU A 566 -12.45 20.20 -16.03
C LEU A 566 -11.39 20.12 -17.14
N GLY A 567 -11.31 19.01 -17.85
CA GLY A 567 -10.32 18.77 -18.90
C GLY A 567 -8.88 18.68 -18.39
N VAL A 568 -8.68 18.24 -17.12
CA VAL A 568 -7.35 18.07 -16.49
C VAL A 568 -6.94 16.59 -16.54
N ASN A 569 -7.03 16.00 -17.73
CA ASN A 569 -6.76 14.57 -17.93
C ASN A 569 -5.28 14.22 -17.78
N GLU A 570 -4.39 15.18 -17.92
CA GLU A 570 -2.95 14.99 -17.76
C GLU A 570 -2.59 14.42 -16.39
N LEU A 571 -3.35 14.77 -15.35
CA LEU A 571 -3.13 14.24 -14.00
C LEU A 571 -3.66 12.83 -13.78
N THR A 572 -4.50 12.30 -14.67
CA THR A 572 -5.08 10.96 -14.54
C THR A 572 -4.27 9.88 -15.26
N SER A 573 -3.40 10.30 -16.17
CA SER A 573 -2.65 9.43 -17.05
C SER A 573 -1.22 9.17 -16.55
N PRO A 574 -0.65 7.97 -16.77
CA PRO A 574 0.76 7.69 -16.53
C PRO A 574 1.71 8.38 -17.51
N GLU A 575 1.24 8.81 -18.69
CA GLU A 575 2.04 9.48 -19.73
C GLU A 575 2.76 10.71 -19.20
N LEU A 576 2.08 11.52 -18.37
CA LEU A 576 2.71 12.70 -17.74
C LEU A 576 3.95 12.31 -16.93
N THR A 577 3.91 11.16 -16.25
CA THR A 577 5.07 10.66 -15.52
C THR A 577 6.18 10.25 -16.49
N GLY A 578 5.83 9.57 -17.59
CA GLY A 578 6.77 9.19 -18.66
C GLY A 578 7.45 10.41 -19.28
N GLU A 579 6.67 11.42 -19.65
CA GLU A 579 7.16 12.66 -20.21
C GLU A 579 8.17 13.36 -19.27
N TRP A 580 7.82 13.45 -17.99
CA TRP A 580 8.73 14.08 -17.03
C TRP A 580 10.00 13.29 -16.83
N GLU A 581 9.93 11.97 -16.67
CA GLU A 581 11.13 11.13 -16.51
C GLU A 581 12.03 11.18 -17.76
N HIS A 582 11.43 11.24 -18.96
CA HIS A 582 12.16 11.44 -20.20
C HIS A 582 12.88 12.82 -20.22
N LYS A 583 12.16 13.91 -19.95
CA LYS A 583 12.74 15.27 -19.87
C LYS A 583 13.81 15.40 -18.77
N LEU A 584 13.60 14.76 -17.62
CA LEU A 584 14.58 14.75 -16.55
C LEU A 584 15.86 13.99 -16.93
N LYS A 585 15.74 12.92 -17.73
CA LYS A 585 16.89 12.22 -18.30
C LYS A 585 17.64 13.11 -19.30
N GLN A 586 16.92 13.86 -20.13
CA GLN A 586 17.55 14.84 -21.04
C GLN A 586 18.29 15.96 -20.26
N ILE A 587 17.77 16.40 -19.10
CA ILE A 587 18.48 17.36 -18.23
C ILE A 587 19.77 16.71 -17.71
N GLU A 588 19.75 15.47 -17.25
CA GLU A 588 20.96 14.74 -16.82
C GLU A 588 22.01 14.61 -17.92
N GLN A 589 21.57 14.51 -19.18
CA GLN A 589 22.43 14.40 -20.36
C GLN A 589 22.85 15.76 -20.96
N ARG A 590 22.39 16.89 -20.37
CA ARG A 590 22.58 18.26 -20.86
C ARG A 590 21.92 18.54 -22.23
N GLU A 591 20.92 17.76 -22.58
CA GLU A 591 20.13 17.92 -23.82
C GLU A 591 18.94 18.88 -23.63
N LEU A 592 18.47 19.04 -22.41
CA LEU A 592 17.39 19.96 -22.02
C LEU A 592 17.85 20.86 -20.87
N ASP A 593 17.54 22.13 -20.97
CA ASP A 593 17.81 23.11 -19.92
C ASP A 593 16.72 23.06 -18.83
N ARG A 594 17.17 23.08 -17.55
CA ARG A 594 16.28 23.08 -16.39
C ARG A 594 15.23 24.19 -16.43
N SER A 595 15.60 25.40 -16.86
CA SER A 595 14.69 26.54 -16.87
C SER A 595 13.56 26.37 -17.90
N SER A 596 13.83 25.69 -19.00
CA SER A 596 12.82 25.32 -20.00
C SER A 596 11.83 24.33 -19.44
N PHE A 597 12.28 23.26 -18.80
CA PHE A 597 11.41 22.30 -18.13
C PHE A 597 10.52 22.98 -17.07
N MET A 598 11.10 23.82 -16.21
CA MET A 598 10.35 24.50 -15.15
C MET A 598 9.34 25.52 -15.68
N ARG A 599 9.58 26.14 -16.84
CA ARG A 599 8.57 26.97 -17.53
C ARG A 599 7.38 26.17 -17.99
N ASP A 600 7.61 24.99 -18.59
CA ASP A 600 6.53 24.08 -19.00
C ASP A 600 5.66 23.68 -17.79
N ILE A 601 6.31 23.35 -16.67
CA ILE A 601 5.61 23.02 -15.42
C ILE A 601 4.81 24.20 -14.86
N ALA A 602 5.37 25.38 -14.88
CA ALA A 602 4.67 26.59 -14.44
C ALA A 602 3.45 26.88 -15.31
N GLN A 603 3.57 26.74 -16.63
CA GLN A 603 2.48 26.90 -17.58
C GLN A 603 1.39 25.83 -17.35
N MET A 604 1.75 24.57 -17.20
CA MET A 604 0.80 23.50 -16.88
C MET A 604 0.05 23.80 -15.57
N THR A 605 0.77 24.25 -14.54
CA THR A 605 0.18 24.66 -13.26
C THR A 605 -0.85 25.76 -13.43
N GLN A 606 -0.53 26.81 -14.23
CA GLN A 606 -1.45 27.90 -14.54
C GLN A 606 -2.71 27.40 -15.26
N VAL A 607 -2.55 26.51 -16.24
CA VAL A 607 -3.66 25.92 -17.00
C VAL A 607 -4.60 25.13 -16.08
N ILE A 608 -4.06 24.27 -15.21
CA ILE A 608 -4.86 23.49 -14.24
C ILE A 608 -5.67 24.41 -13.33
N VAL A 609 -5.03 25.43 -12.76
CA VAL A 609 -5.71 26.40 -11.88
C VAL A 609 -6.75 27.20 -12.64
N LYS A 610 -6.43 27.66 -13.86
CA LYS A 610 -7.34 28.44 -14.72
C LYS A 610 -8.60 27.62 -15.05
N ARG A 611 -8.46 26.39 -15.53
CA ARG A 611 -9.59 25.50 -15.86
C ARG A 611 -10.52 25.29 -14.66
N ALA A 612 -9.95 25.08 -13.45
CA ALA A 612 -10.76 24.94 -12.24
C ALA A 612 -11.41 26.25 -11.77
N LYS A 613 -10.75 27.41 -11.97
CA LYS A 613 -11.24 28.71 -11.54
C LYS A 613 -12.35 29.23 -12.44
N GLU A 614 -12.19 29.12 -13.76
CA GLU A 614 -13.08 29.65 -14.79
C GLU A 614 -14.27 28.75 -15.11
N TYR A 615 -14.32 27.54 -14.53
CA TYR A 615 -15.44 26.65 -14.71
C TYR A 615 -16.69 27.20 -14.01
N ASP A 616 -17.68 27.59 -14.79
CA ASP A 616 -18.95 28.23 -14.37
C ASP A 616 -20.20 27.35 -14.54
N GLY A 617 -20.02 26.10 -15.04
CA GLY A 617 -21.14 25.18 -15.19
C GLY A 617 -21.77 24.80 -13.84
N ASP A 618 -23.10 24.67 -13.84
CA ASP A 618 -23.87 24.25 -12.65
C ASP A 618 -23.50 22.84 -12.17
N THR A 619 -23.10 21.99 -13.09
CA THR A 619 -22.57 20.63 -12.80
C THR A 619 -21.39 20.30 -13.70
N VAL A 620 -20.46 19.52 -13.17
CA VAL A 620 -19.34 18.98 -13.93
C VAL A 620 -19.86 17.92 -14.90
N PRO A 621 -19.51 17.94 -16.20
CA PRO A 621 -19.87 16.87 -17.13
C PRO A 621 -19.36 15.51 -16.64
N GLY A 622 -20.19 14.48 -16.73
CA GLY A 622 -19.85 13.13 -16.30
C GLY A 622 -21.02 12.17 -16.47
N ASP A 623 -20.73 10.90 -16.26
CA ASP A 623 -21.74 9.85 -16.23
C ASP A 623 -22.36 9.78 -14.83
N TYR A 624 -23.65 10.02 -14.72
CA TYR A 624 -24.38 10.13 -13.47
C TYR A 624 -25.54 9.15 -13.42
N ALA A 625 -25.73 8.54 -12.27
CA ALA A 625 -26.81 7.60 -12.04
C ALA A 625 -28.19 8.30 -12.05
N THR A 626 -29.17 7.59 -12.59
CA THR A 626 -30.57 7.90 -12.37
C THR A 626 -31.10 6.97 -11.30
N LEU A 627 -31.65 7.52 -10.21
CA LEU A 627 -32.15 6.73 -9.09
C LEU A 627 -33.47 6.06 -9.48
N THR A 628 -33.65 4.85 -8.97
CA THR A 628 -34.88 4.08 -9.17
C THR A 628 -36.00 4.53 -8.24
N THR A 629 -35.64 5.02 -7.05
CA THR A 629 -36.59 5.52 -6.06
C THR A 629 -37.09 6.92 -6.44
N PRO A 630 -38.39 7.14 -6.52
CA PRO A 630 -38.94 8.44 -6.88
C PRO A 630 -38.69 9.52 -5.80
N CYS A 631 -38.81 10.76 -6.21
CA CYS A 631 -38.66 11.93 -5.33
C CYS A 631 -39.72 11.91 -4.20
N PRO A 632 -39.34 11.99 -2.92
CA PRO A 632 -40.27 11.96 -1.80
C PRO A 632 -41.19 13.20 -1.73
N LYS A 633 -40.87 14.29 -2.45
CA LYS A 633 -41.64 15.53 -2.47
C LYS A 633 -42.69 15.55 -3.61
N CYS A 634 -42.38 15.05 -4.79
CA CYS A 634 -43.25 15.21 -5.96
C CYS A 634 -43.40 13.94 -6.80
N GLY A 635 -42.80 12.81 -6.43
CA GLY A 635 -42.84 11.58 -7.21
C GLY A 635 -42.01 11.59 -8.51
N GLY A 636 -41.32 12.66 -8.82
CA GLY A 636 -40.47 12.80 -10.02
C GLY A 636 -39.17 12.03 -9.95
N VAL A 637 -38.47 11.96 -11.09
CA VAL A 637 -37.17 11.28 -11.20
C VAL A 637 -36.11 12.02 -10.44
N VAL A 638 -35.31 11.30 -9.64
CA VAL A 638 -34.12 11.84 -8.96
C VAL A 638 -32.89 11.42 -9.75
N LYS A 639 -32.07 12.40 -10.14
CA LYS A 639 -30.78 12.16 -10.82
C LYS A 639 -29.63 12.60 -9.96
N GLU A 640 -28.58 11.80 -10.06
CA GLU A 640 -27.27 12.17 -9.53
C GLU A 640 -26.68 13.31 -10.38
N ASN A 641 -26.02 14.26 -9.76
CA ASN A 641 -25.09 15.19 -10.41
C ASN A 641 -23.79 15.22 -9.61
N TYR A 642 -22.86 16.08 -9.98
CA TYR A 642 -21.54 16.13 -9.34
C TYR A 642 -21.62 16.32 -7.81
N ARG A 643 -22.58 17.12 -7.32
CA ARG A 643 -22.67 17.51 -5.89
C ARG A 643 -23.86 16.95 -5.14
N ARG A 644 -24.94 16.61 -5.85
CA ARG A 644 -26.25 16.30 -5.25
C ARG A 644 -26.93 15.14 -5.97
N TYR A 645 -27.85 14.53 -5.30
CA TYR A 645 -28.96 13.80 -5.88
C TYR A 645 -30.14 14.78 -5.94
N ALA A 646 -30.60 15.14 -7.11
CA ALA A 646 -31.58 16.21 -7.31
C ALA A 646 -32.77 15.71 -8.13
N CYS A 647 -33.98 16.14 -7.75
CA CYS A 647 -35.18 15.88 -8.53
C CYS A 647 -35.15 16.68 -9.81
N THR A 648 -35.63 16.09 -10.92
CA THR A 648 -35.76 16.77 -12.21
C THR A 648 -36.98 17.65 -12.29
N ASN A 649 -37.99 17.45 -11.38
CA ASN A 649 -39.32 18.09 -11.47
C ASN A 649 -39.56 19.12 -10.35
N CYS A 650 -38.79 19.14 -9.27
CA CYS A 650 -38.93 20.05 -8.16
C CYS A 650 -37.57 20.40 -7.54
N ASP A 651 -37.57 21.28 -6.54
CA ASP A 651 -36.40 21.78 -5.81
C ASP A 651 -35.78 20.79 -4.80
N PHE A 652 -36.35 19.59 -4.69
CA PHE A 652 -35.82 18.57 -3.79
C PHE A 652 -34.41 18.14 -4.20
N SER A 653 -33.47 18.20 -3.25
CA SER A 653 -32.12 17.64 -3.45
C SER A 653 -31.46 17.28 -2.14
N ILE A 654 -30.65 16.22 -2.15
CA ILE A 654 -29.78 15.83 -1.06
C ILE A 654 -28.32 15.93 -1.46
N SER A 655 -27.47 16.42 -0.55
CA SER A 655 -26.04 16.54 -0.79
C SER A 655 -25.39 15.15 -0.89
N LYS A 656 -24.41 15.00 -1.77
CA LYS A 656 -23.52 13.82 -1.80
C LYS A 656 -22.47 13.82 -0.67
N TYR A 657 -22.43 14.91 0.13
CA TYR A 657 -21.47 15.10 1.23
C TYR A 657 -22.13 15.55 2.52
N PRO A 658 -23.14 14.84 3.02
CA PRO A 658 -23.75 15.22 4.29
C PRO A 658 -22.71 15.13 5.41
N GLY A 659 -22.51 16.20 6.18
CA GLY A 659 -21.52 16.23 7.25
C GLY A 659 -20.10 15.87 6.83
N GLY A 660 -19.70 16.14 5.57
CA GLY A 660 -18.36 15.83 5.04
C GLY A 660 -18.12 14.35 4.72
N ARG A 661 -19.10 13.45 4.93
CA ARG A 661 -19.07 12.05 4.53
C ARG A 661 -19.55 11.90 3.09
N THR A 662 -18.84 11.11 2.28
CA THR A 662 -19.33 10.77 0.93
C THR A 662 -20.52 9.82 1.02
N PHE A 663 -21.56 10.12 0.28
CA PHE A 663 -22.83 9.42 0.27
C PHE A 663 -22.95 8.59 -1.00
N GLU A 664 -23.04 7.28 -0.85
CA GLU A 664 -23.12 6.35 -1.97
C GLU A 664 -24.53 6.34 -2.60
N THR A 665 -24.62 5.99 -3.88
CA THR A 665 -25.91 5.95 -4.60
C THR A 665 -26.91 5.00 -3.94
N ALA A 666 -26.44 3.82 -3.49
CA ALA A 666 -27.29 2.85 -2.78
C ALA A 666 -27.81 3.38 -1.43
N GLU A 667 -27.00 4.22 -0.75
CA GLU A 667 -27.43 4.87 0.50
C GLU A 667 -28.50 5.94 0.21
N ALA A 668 -28.34 6.68 -0.90
CA ALA A 668 -29.34 7.63 -1.35
C ALA A 668 -30.67 6.95 -1.71
N GLU A 669 -30.63 5.84 -2.45
CA GLU A 669 -31.81 5.01 -2.75
C GLU A 669 -32.52 4.57 -1.46
N THR A 670 -31.79 4.00 -0.52
CA THR A 670 -32.34 3.54 0.77
C THR A 670 -32.95 4.69 1.57
N LEU A 671 -32.27 5.85 1.61
CA LEU A 671 -32.79 7.03 2.30
C LEU A 671 -34.07 7.58 1.66
N LEU A 672 -34.15 7.58 0.34
CA LEU A 672 -35.35 8.03 -0.38
C LEU A 672 -36.51 7.08 -0.14
N GLU A 673 -36.25 5.77 -0.13
CA GLU A 673 -37.28 4.72 0.06
C GLU A 673 -37.82 4.72 1.50
N LYS A 674 -36.90 4.72 2.49
CA LYS A 674 -37.25 4.53 3.91
C LYS A 674 -37.42 5.84 4.67
N ARG A 675 -37.06 6.98 4.08
CA ARG A 675 -36.95 8.30 4.72
C ARG A 675 -36.02 8.37 5.90
N GLU A 676 -35.36 7.26 6.23
CA GLU A 676 -34.41 7.13 7.34
C GLU A 676 -33.27 6.18 6.93
N LEU A 677 -32.04 6.54 7.28
CA LEU A 677 -30.87 5.71 7.03
C LEU A 677 -29.84 5.85 8.16
N GLY A 678 -29.41 4.74 8.69
CA GLY A 678 -28.35 4.71 9.71
C GLY A 678 -28.66 3.80 10.89
N PRO A 679 -27.81 3.87 11.94
CA PRO A 679 -26.78 4.87 12.20
C PRO A 679 -25.58 4.77 11.24
N LEU A 680 -25.16 5.88 10.67
CA LEU A 680 -24.01 6.00 9.83
C LEU A 680 -22.84 6.64 10.57
N THR A 681 -21.62 6.18 10.32
CA THR A 681 -20.37 6.74 10.85
C THR A 681 -19.61 7.53 9.79
N GLY A 682 -18.57 8.26 10.18
CA GLY A 682 -17.69 8.97 9.24
C GLY A 682 -18.11 10.41 8.92
N PHE A 683 -19.11 10.94 9.60
CA PHE A 683 -19.44 12.36 9.56
C PHE A 683 -18.41 13.17 10.34
N ILE A 684 -18.20 14.41 9.90
CA ILE A 684 -17.28 15.36 10.54
C ILE A 684 -18.03 16.64 10.88
N SER A 685 -18.00 17.03 12.14
CA SER A 685 -18.64 18.26 12.62
C SER A 685 -17.91 19.51 12.10
N LYS A 686 -18.55 20.66 12.18
CA LYS A 686 -17.93 21.97 11.86
C LYS A 686 -16.63 22.25 12.66
N GLN A 687 -16.46 21.57 13.80
CA GLN A 687 -15.25 21.66 14.64
C GLN A 687 -14.19 20.60 14.29
N GLY A 688 -14.38 19.84 13.20
CA GLY A 688 -13.47 18.77 12.78
C GLY A 688 -13.54 17.48 13.61
N ARG A 689 -14.57 17.28 14.42
CA ARG A 689 -14.75 16.08 15.25
C ARG A 689 -15.59 15.05 14.50
N PRO A 690 -15.16 13.80 14.44
CA PRO A 690 -15.96 12.73 13.84
C PRO A 690 -17.18 12.42 14.74
N PHE A 691 -18.32 12.16 14.08
CA PHE A 691 -19.55 11.76 14.75
C PHE A 691 -20.32 10.70 13.94
N ALA A 692 -21.29 10.08 14.58
CA ALA A 692 -22.26 9.21 13.94
C ALA A 692 -23.67 9.78 14.11
N ALA A 693 -24.54 9.57 13.14
CA ALA A 693 -25.93 10.02 13.17
C ALA A 693 -26.80 9.12 12.29
N VAL A 694 -28.09 9.14 12.53
CA VAL A 694 -29.11 8.68 11.58
C VAL A 694 -29.45 9.86 10.67
N LEU A 695 -29.55 9.63 9.36
CA LEU A 695 -30.04 10.61 8.42
C LEU A 695 -31.56 10.42 8.25
N ARG A 696 -32.30 11.50 8.30
CA ARG A 696 -33.74 11.52 8.06
C ARG A 696 -34.13 12.55 7.03
N ILE A 697 -35.17 12.26 6.26
CA ILE A 697 -35.86 13.25 5.44
C ILE A 697 -37.08 13.69 6.24
N SER A 698 -37.06 14.97 6.69
CA SER A 698 -38.14 15.56 7.46
C SER A 698 -39.43 15.70 6.62
N ASP A 699 -40.56 16.05 7.27
CA ASP A 699 -41.83 16.34 6.59
C ASP A 699 -41.74 17.54 5.64
N GLU A 700 -40.78 18.44 5.91
CA GLU A 700 -40.44 19.54 4.99
C GLU A 700 -39.52 19.11 3.83
N HIS A 701 -39.27 17.81 3.69
CA HIS A 701 -38.36 17.21 2.67
C HIS A 701 -36.91 17.70 2.77
N LYS A 702 -36.43 18.01 4.00
CA LYS A 702 -35.03 18.39 4.26
C LYS A 702 -34.27 17.22 4.84
N LEU A 703 -32.97 17.16 4.51
CA LEU A 703 -32.07 16.19 5.10
C LEU A 703 -31.64 16.67 6.50
N GLU A 704 -31.91 15.87 7.53
CA GLU A 704 -31.60 16.16 8.92
C GLU A 704 -30.75 15.06 9.54
N PHE A 705 -29.91 15.47 10.53
CA PHE A 705 -29.11 14.56 11.33
C PHE A 705 -29.83 14.29 12.63
N ASP A 706 -30.21 13.06 12.85
CA ASP A 706 -30.73 12.61 14.13
C ASP A 706 -29.61 11.99 14.97
N PHE A 707 -29.30 12.63 16.06
CA PHE A 707 -28.27 12.21 17.03
C PHE A 707 -28.84 11.31 18.12
N GLY A 708 -30.12 10.97 18.06
CA GLY A 708 -30.83 10.32 19.16
C GLY A 708 -30.82 11.25 20.37
N GLN A 709 -31.78 12.17 20.45
CA GLN A 709 -31.81 13.20 21.47
C GLN A 709 -31.59 12.63 22.87
N ASN A 710 -30.81 13.32 23.68
CA ASN A 710 -30.92 13.26 25.12
C ASN A 710 -32.27 13.91 25.47
N ASP A 711 -33.31 13.10 25.57
CA ASP A 711 -34.61 13.57 25.94
C ASP A 711 -34.55 14.11 27.38
N ASP A 712 -34.51 15.41 27.46
CA ASP A 712 -34.85 16.12 28.69
C ASP A 712 -36.34 15.88 28.99
N ALA A 713 -36.67 15.86 30.21
CA ALA A 713 -37.80 15.41 31.01
C ALA A 713 -39.26 15.59 30.50
N ASP A 714 -39.52 16.04 29.28
CA ASP A 714 -40.86 16.41 28.79
C ASP A 714 -41.34 15.62 27.56
N SER A 715 -40.75 14.45 27.29
CA SER A 715 -41.17 13.65 26.11
C SER A 715 -42.43 12.84 26.37
N GLU A 716 -43.36 12.87 25.42
CA GLU A 716 -44.57 12.02 25.35
C GLU A 716 -44.22 10.54 25.52
N ALA A 717 -45.16 9.76 26.01
CA ALA A 717 -45.01 8.31 26.16
C ALA A 717 -44.59 7.66 24.87
N VAL A 718 -43.42 6.97 24.86
CA VAL A 718 -42.92 6.27 23.67
C VAL A 718 -43.70 4.97 23.51
N ASP A 719 -44.42 4.83 22.40
CA ASP A 719 -45.13 3.60 22.05
C ASP A 719 -44.17 2.58 21.40
N PHE A 720 -44.04 1.42 22.03
CA PHE A 720 -43.29 0.27 21.49
C PHE A 720 -44.20 -0.83 20.96
N SER A 721 -45.50 -0.61 20.89
CA SER A 721 -46.44 -1.56 20.32
C SER A 721 -46.12 -1.80 18.85
N GLY A 722 -45.85 -3.04 18.47
CA GLY A 722 -45.44 -3.40 17.09
C GLY A 722 -43.93 -3.44 16.86
N LYS A 723 -43.09 -3.08 17.85
CA LYS A 723 -41.61 -3.26 17.74
C LYS A 723 -41.19 -4.59 18.35
N GLU A 724 -40.25 -5.27 17.71
CA GLU A 724 -39.64 -6.49 18.22
C GLU A 724 -38.72 -6.20 19.40
N SER A 725 -38.93 -6.87 20.53
CA SER A 725 -38.02 -6.76 21.68
C SER A 725 -36.70 -7.46 21.43
N LEU A 726 -35.60 -6.82 21.83
CA LEU A 726 -34.25 -7.36 21.70
C LEU A 726 -33.87 -8.29 22.86
N GLY A 727 -34.63 -8.27 23.92
CA GLY A 727 -34.42 -9.12 25.11
C GLY A 727 -34.66 -8.38 26.44
N PRO A 728 -34.46 -9.07 27.55
CA PRO A 728 -34.71 -8.50 28.88
C PRO A 728 -33.66 -7.48 29.28
N CYS A 729 -34.09 -6.38 29.88
CA CYS A 729 -33.22 -5.34 30.38
C CYS A 729 -32.31 -5.86 31.53
N PRO A 730 -30.99 -5.65 31.45
CA PRO A 730 -30.07 -6.15 32.48
C PRO A 730 -30.19 -5.46 33.83
N LYS A 731 -30.97 -4.36 33.92
CA LYS A 731 -31.22 -3.63 35.19
C LYS A 731 -32.53 -3.93 35.86
N CYS A 732 -33.60 -4.09 35.07
CA CYS A 732 -34.95 -4.19 35.62
C CYS A 732 -35.78 -5.34 35.04
N GLY A 733 -35.27 -6.10 34.08
CA GLY A 733 -35.93 -7.23 33.43
C GLY A 733 -37.01 -6.87 32.41
N ALA A 734 -37.41 -5.60 32.28
CA ALA A 734 -38.36 -5.16 31.25
C ALA A 734 -37.75 -5.24 29.82
N ALA A 735 -38.60 -5.10 28.80
CA ALA A 735 -38.11 -5.27 27.43
C ALA A 735 -37.19 -4.14 26.96
N VAL A 736 -36.19 -4.50 26.13
CA VAL A 736 -35.27 -3.55 25.49
C VAL A 736 -35.63 -3.45 24.00
N TYR A 737 -35.70 -2.22 23.51
CA TYR A 737 -36.07 -1.92 22.12
C TYR A 737 -35.06 -0.99 21.46
N GLU A 738 -35.11 -0.95 20.15
CA GLU A 738 -34.45 0.08 19.38
C GLU A 738 -35.19 1.41 19.44
N HIS A 739 -34.49 2.48 19.78
CA HIS A 739 -35.07 3.82 19.81
C HIS A 739 -34.01 4.84 19.41
N GLY A 740 -34.15 5.45 18.24
CA GLY A 740 -33.18 6.39 17.67
C GLY A 740 -31.79 5.80 17.59
N MET A 741 -30.80 6.51 18.12
CA MET A 741 -29.39 6.09 18.20
C MET A 741 -29.06 5.12 19.33
N ASN A 742 -30.05 4.67 20.09
CA ASN A 742 -29.84 3.87 21.30
C ASN A 742 -30.70 2.59 21.31
N TYR A 743 -30.22 1.64 22.06
CA TYR A 743 -30.99 0.54 22.61
C TYR A 743 -31.45 0.96 24.01
N VAL A 744 -32.74 0.99 24.25
CA VAL A 744 -33.33 1.51 25.47
C VAL A 744 -34.27 0.49 26.13
N CYS A 745 -34.29 0.46 27.46
CA CYS A 745 -35.35 -0.24 28.19
C CYS A 745 -36.66 0.55 28.06
N GLU A 746 -37.79 -0.12 27.85
CA GLU A 746 -39.09 0.53 27.79
C GLU A 746 -39.37 1.42 28.99
N LYS A 747 -38.88 1.03 30.21
CA LYS A 747 -38.98 1.79 31.43
C LYS A 747 -37.90 2.88 31.61
N SER A 748 -37.06 3.10 30.60
CA SER A 748 -36.01 4.13 30.63
C SER A 748 -36.35 5.39 29.86
N VAL A 749 -37.50 5.40 29.17
CA VAL A 749 -38.02 6.51 28.35
C VAL A 749 -39.44 6.85 28.75
N GLY A 750 -39.90 8.06 28.48
CA GLY A 750 -41.22 8.54 28.81
C GLY A 750 -41.33 9.16 30.22
N PRO A 751 -42.50 9.69 30.59
CA PRO A 751 -42.70 10.47 31.82
C PRO A 751 -42.56 9.65 33.12
N GLU A 752 -42.80 8.33 33.11
CA GLU A 752 -42.78 7.44 34.28
C GLU A 752 -41.49 6.60 34.33
N ARG A 753 -40.33 7.23 34.21
CA ARG A 753 -39.04 6.52 34.18
C ARG A 753 -38.74 5.80 35.48
N SER A 754 -38.55 4.50 35.45
CA SER A 754 -38.12 3.66 36.55
C SER A 754 -36.86 2.86 36.30
N CYS A 755 -36.26 2.99 35.08
CA CYS A 755 -35.02 2.34 34.70
C CYS A 755 -34.06 3.34 34.04
N THR A 756 -32.76 3.02 34.02
CA THR A 756 -31.70 3.86 33.40
C THR A 756 -30.89 3.11 32.36
N PHE A 757 -31.37 1.96 31.89
CA PHE A 757 -30.65 1.21 30.89
C PHE A 757 -30.75 1.88 29.52
N ARG A 758 -29.58 2.26 29.00
CA ARG A 758 -29.41 2.79 27.64
C ARG A 758 -28.04 2.36 27.09
N SER A 759 -27.96 1.94 25.85
CA SER A 759 -26.71 1.63 25.16
C SER A 759 -26.74 2.22 23.77
N GLY A 760 -25.67 2.88 23.34
CA GLY A 760 -25.61 3.45 21.98
C GLY A 760 -25.55 2.37 20.90
N LYS A 761 -26.21 2.59 19.75
CA LYS A 761 -26.02 1.79 18.53
C LYS A 761 -24.62 1.98 17.93
N VAL A 762 -23.96 3.07 18.25
CA VAL A 762 -22.55 3.29 17.91
C VAL A 762 -21.77 3.61 19.19
N ILE A 763 -20.78 2.79 19.50
CA ILE A 763 -19.89 2.96 20.65
C ILE A 763 -18.46 3.11 20.13
N LEU A 764 -17.80 4.23 20.44
CA LEU A 764 -16.43 4.53 19.98
C LEU A 764 -16.23 4.27 18.47
N GLN A 765 -17.14 4.74 17.64
CA GLN A 765 -17.18 4.58 16.18
C GLN A 765 -17.42 3.14 15.66
N GLN A 766 -17.62 2.18 16.54
CA GLN A 766 -18.05 0.82 16.20
C GLN A 766 -19.58 0.75 16.26
N GLU A 767 -20.18 0.33 15.17
CA GLU A 767 -21.59 0.02 15.10
C GLU A 767 -21.88 -1.28 15.85
N ILE A 768 -22.93 -1.28 16.66
CA ILE A 768 -23.43 -2.42 17.40
C ILE A 768 -24.77 -2.81 16.77
N SER A 769 -24.82 -3.89 16.02
CA SER A 769 -26.06 -4.35 15.39
C SER A 769 -27.07 -4.84 16.42
N ALA A 770 -28.33 -4.88 16.03
CA ALA A 770 -29.42 -5.45 16.85
C ALA A 770 -29.10 -6.90 17.28
N GLU A 771 -28.49 -7.69 16.38
CA GLU A 771 -28.04 -9.05 16.66
C GLU A 771 -27.00 -9.10 17.78
N GLN A 772 -26.00 -8.23 17.73
CA GLN A 772 -24.98 -8.13 18.76
C GLN A 772 -25.56 -7.64 20.09
N MET A 773 -26.56 -6.78 20.06
CA MET A 773 -27.26 -6.35 21.26
C MET A 773 -28.13 -7.48 21.84
N ARG A 774 -28.86 -8.24 21.01
CA ARG A 774 -29.60 -9.44 21.47
C ARG A 774 -28.66 -10.43 22.16
N LYS A 775 -27.50 -10.67 21.56
CA LYS A 775 -26.48 -11.55 22.11
C LYS A 775 -25.95 -11.04 23.45
N LEU A 776 -25.64 -9.73 23.55
CA LEU A 776 -25.23 -9.09 24.79
C LEU A 776 -26.29 -9.23 25.91
N LEU A 777 -27.54 -9.04 25.54
CA LEU A 777 -28.65 -9.14 26.53
C LEU A 777 -28.89 -10.58 26.98
N ALA A 778 -28.81 -11.56 26.07
CA ALA A 778 -29.03 -12.98 26.34
C ALA A 778 -27.82 -13.65 27.00
N GLU A 779 -26.65 -13.53 26.40
CA GLU A 779 -25.41 -14.24 26.76
C GLU A 779 -24.48 -13.41 27.66
N GLY A 780 -24.75 -12.11 27.80
CA GLY A 780 -23.91 -11.20 28.58
C GLY A 780 -22.68 -10.68 27.85
N ARG A 781 -22.44 -11.11 26.59
CA ARG A 781 -21.27 -10.79 25.79
C ARG A 781 -21.56 -10.76 24.28
N THR A 782 -20.94 -9.83 23.55
CA THR A 782 -20.99 -9.81 22.06
C THR A 782 -19.91 -10.72 21.46
N ASP A 783 -19.92 -10.87 20.14
CA ASP A 783 -18.73 -11.32 19.40
C ASP A 783 -17.60 -10.30 19.49
N LEU A 784 -16.39 -10.70 19.03
CA LEU A 784 -15.26 -9.78 18.97
C LEU A 784 -15.50 -8.71 17.92
N LEU A 785 -15.72 -7.49 18.36
CA LEU A 785 -15.89 -6.33 17.49
C LEU A 785 -14.53 -5.66 17.24
N THR A 786 -14.25 -5.27 16.01
CA THR A 786 -12.87 -4.98 15.56
C THR A 786 -12.57 -3.51 15.28
N ASP A 787 -13.59 -2.65 15.25
CA ASP A 787 -13.47 -1.30 14.69
C ASP A 787 -13.66 -0.18 15.73
N PHE A 788 -13.58 -0.47 17.02
CA PHE A 788 -13.57 0.55 18.05
C PHE A 788 -12.40 1.52 17.86
N VAL A 789 -12.64 2.81 18.00
CA VAL A 789 -11.61 3.85 17.94
C VAL A 789 -11.46 4.51 19.31
N SER A 790 -10.30 4.39 19.90
CA SER A 790 -9.99 4.98 21.20
C SER A 790 -10.13 6.51 21.16
N SER A 791 -10.93 7.09 22.03
CA SER A 791 -11.11 8.54 22.18
C SER A 791 -9.80 9.27 22.56
N ARG A 792 -8.88 8.58 23.25
CA ARG A 792 -7.62 9.16 23.74
C ARG A 792 -6.46 9.04 22.73
N THR A 793 -6.38 7.89 22.03
CA THR A 793 -5.22 7.59 21.15
C THR A 793 -5.57 7.65 19.68
N HIS A 794 -6.85 7.77 19.33
CA HIS A 794 -7.40 7.72 17.97
C HIS A 794 -6.97 6.47 17.17
N ARG A 795 -6.62 5.37 17.86
CA ARG A 795 -6.25 4.10 17.25
C ARG A 795 -7.40 3.12 17.34
N LYS A 796 -7.55 2.32 16.27
CA LYS A 796 -8.48 1.18 16.28
C LYS A 796 -8.04 0.14 17.29
N PHE A 797 -9.02 -0.49 17.97
CA PHE A 797 -8.80 -1.62 18.85
C PHE A 797 -9.96 -2.61 18.73
N LYS A 798 -9.73 -3.83 19.17
CA LYS A 798 -10.70 -4.92 19.20
C LYS A 798 -11.11 -5.17 20.64
N ALA A 799 -12.40 -5.40 20.85
CA ALA A 799 -12.92 -5.76 22.16
C ALA A 799 -14.27 -6.48 22.02
N PHE A 800 -14.66 -7.20 23.06
CA PHE A 800 -16.02 -7.63 23.27
C PHE A 800 -16.76 -6.57 24.09
N LEU A 801 -18.03 -6.37 23.83
CA LEU A 801 -18.89 -5.70 24.79
C LEU A 801 -19.42 -6.74 25.78
N VAL A 802 -19.38 -6.41 27.05
CA VAL A 802 -19.85 -7.29 28.12
C VAL A 802 -20.81 -6.56 29.03
N ARG A 803 -21.77 -7.29 29.57
CA ARG A 803 -22.69 -6.83 30.57
C ARG A 803 -21.99 -6.83 31.93
N GLN A 804 -21.87 -5.68 32.57
CA GLN A 804 -21.29 -5.51 33.89
C GLN A 804 -22.33 -5.84 35.00
N SER A 805 -21.87 -6.08 36.21
CA SER A 805 -22.72 -6.42 37.36
C SER A 805 -23.74 -5.33 37.72
N ASP A 806 -23.47 -4.06 37.38
CA ASP A 806 -24.38 -2.94 37.54
C ASP A 806 -25.37 -2.75 36.37
N GLY A 807 -25.38 -3.70 35.41
CA GLY A 807 -26.21 -3.66 34.23
C GLY A 807 -25.75 -2.71 33.13
N LYS A 808 -24.56 -2.11 33.25
CA LYS A 808 -23.98 -1.29 32.19
C LYS A 808 -23.23 -2.15 31.15
N VAL A 809 -23.04 -1.59 29.98
CA VAL A 809 -22.19 -2.18 28.93
C VAL A 809 -20.76 -1.72 29.13
N GLY A 810 -19.83 -2.67 29.22
CA GLY A 810 -18.39 -2.44 29.38
C GLY A 810 -17.59 -3.11 28.29
N PHE A 811 -16.27 -2.95 28.32
CA PHE A 811 -15.33 -3.59 27.38
C PHE A 811 -14.60 -4.74 28.04
N GLU A 812 -14.47 -5.84 27.32
CA GLU A 812 -13.55 -6.95 27.62
C GLU A 812 -12.58 -7.12 26.47
N PHE A 813 -11.30 -7.17 26.79
CA PHE A 813 -10.24 -7.33 25.79
C PHE A 813 -9.80 -8.80 25.70
N GLU A 814 -9.44 -9.25 24.50
CA GLU A 814 -8.80 -10.54 24.36
C GLU A 814 -7.58 -10.65 25.30
N PRO A 815 -7.41 -11.76 26.01
CA PRO A 815 -6.22 -11.97 26.82
C PRO A 815 -4.99 -11.85 25.92
N ARG A 816 -4.10 -10.92 26.22
CA ARG A 816 -2.79 -10.92 25.56
C ARG A 816 -2.14 -12.27 25.83
N ALA A 817 -1.76 -12.99 24.78
CA ALA A 817 -1.00 -14.22 24.90
C ALA A 817 0.22 -13.94 25.78
N THR A 818 0.14 -14.36 27.04
CA THR A 818 1.25 -14.29 27.98
C THR A 818 2.32 -15.23 27.44
N LYS A 819 3.49 -14.68 27.07
CA LYS A 819 4.71 -15.46 26.88
C LYS A 819 4.90 -16.27 28.14
N THR A 820 4.72 -17.57 28.04
CA THR A 820 5.07 -18.54 29.11
C THR A 820 6.56 -18.42 29.37
N ALA A 821 6.89 -17.71 30.45
CA ALA A 821 8.24 -17.72 31.01
C ALA A 821 8.48 -19.14 31.53
N ALA A 822 9.38 -19.87 30.88
CA ALA A 822 9.87 -21.12 31.37
C ALA A 822 10.49 -20.90 32.75
N LYS A 823 9.86 -21.50 33.79
CA LYS A 823 10.40 -21.62 35.14
C LYS A 823 11.73 -22.36 35.10
N LYS A 824 12.85 -21.68 35.27
CA LYS A 824 14.09 -22.29 35.71
C LYS A 824 13.99 -22.42 37.23
N THR A 825 13.83 -23.66 37.69
CA THR A 825 14.09 -24.10 39.06
C THR A 825 15.60 -24.07 39.31
N GLY A 826 16.00 -23.32 40.31
CA GLY A 826 17.41 -23.28 40.72
C GLY A 826 17.60 -22.57 42.07
N ALA A 827 17.52 -23.37 43.13
CA ALA A 827 18.16 -23.31 44.45
C ALA A 827 18.30 -21.93 45.19
N LYS A 828 17.66 -21.94 46.34
CA LYS A 828 17.89 -21.11 47.53
C LYS A 828 19.37 -20.99 47.93
N LYS A 829 19.82 -19.77 48.24
CA LYS A 829 20.69 -19.53 49.42
C LYS A 829 20.35 -18.23 50.10
N ALA A 830 20.09 -18.33 51.42
CA ALA A 830 19.74 -17.31 52.35
C ALA A 830 20.98 -16.56 52.86
N ALA A 831 20.83 -15.25 53.17
CA ALA A 831 21.41 -14.55 54.32
C ALA A 831 20.85 -13.10 54.32
N ALA A 832 19.98 -12.79 55.19
CA ALA A 832 20.06 -12.21 56.51
C ALA A 832 20.43 -10.72 56.55
N LYS A 833 19.40 -9.97 56.94
CA LYS A 833 19.31 -8.80 57.87
C LYS A 833 20.44 -7.74 57.93
N LYS A 834 20.07 -6.48 57.73
CA LYS A 834 20.07 -5.52 58.86
C LYS A 834 19.24 -4.27 58.54
N ALA A 835 18.39 -3.99 59.48
CA ALA A 835 17.60 -2.74 59.65
C ALA A 835 18.45 -1.68 60.34
N ALA A 836 18.10 -0.43 60.16
CA ALA A 836 17.97 0.62 61.18
C ALA A 836 17.97 2.00 60.48
N THR A 837 16.82 2.66 60.50
CA THR A 837 16.34 3.68 61.44
C THR A 837 16.99 5.06 61.34
N LYS A 838 16.12 5.99 61.17
CA LYS A 838 15.79 7.27 61.84
C LYS A 838 16.10 8.49 60.97
N LYS A 839 15.07 9.20 60.72
CA LYS A 839 14.37 10.27 61.43
C LYS A 839 14.77 11.69 61.09
N THR A 840 13.80 12.45 60.74
CA THR A 840 13.34 13.79 61.18
C THR A 840 14.05 14.95 60.46
N ALA A 841 13.43 16.01 60.16
CA ALA A 841 12.12 16.64 60.33
C ALA A 841 12.18 18.06 59.74
N ARG A 842 10.98 18.59 59.43
CA ARG A 842 10.59 20.00 59.55
C ARG A 842 10.98 20.94 58.41
N LYS A 843 10.07 21.61 57.86
CA LYS A 843 8.89 22.38 58.10
C LYS A 843 8.92 23.67 57.29
N LYS A 844 7.75 24.02 56.71
CA LYS A 844 7.22 25.37 56.48
C LYS A 844 7.85 26.17 55.31
N ALA A 845 7.14 26.88 54.47
CA ALA A 845 5.81 27.42 54.46
C ALA A 845 5.47 27.83 53.04
N ALA A 846 4.23 27.76 52.71
CA ALA A 846 3.60 28.59 51.67
C ALA A 846 3.46 30.02 52.25
N PRO A 847 3.08 31.04 51.50
CA PRO A 847 2.00 31.06 50.52
C PRO A 847 2.16 32.09 49.36
N ALA A 848 1.13 32.02 48.48
CA ALA A 848 0.40 33.15 47.86
C ALA A 848 0.89 33.71 46.55
N GLU A 849 0.01 33.51 45.53
CA GLU A 849 -0.72 34.56 44.76
C GLU A 849 0.18 35.46 43.91
N SER A 850 -0.07 35.66 42.68
CA SER A 850 -1.24 36.20 41.99
C SER A 850 -0.99 36.24 40.50
N GLU A 851 -2.04 35.94 39.74
CA GLU A 851 -2.61 36.77 38.65
C GLU A 851 -1.71 37.14 37.47
N ALA A 852 -2.21 36.65 36.39
CA ALA A 852 -2.94 37.38 35.34
C ALA A 852 -2.10 37.95 34.23
N ASP A 853 -2.57 37.60 33.11
CA ASP A 853 -2.96 38.32 31.90
C ASP A 853 -2.00 38.13 30.69
N VAL A 854 -2.61 37.48 29.70
CA VAL A 854 -3.20 38.05 28.46
C VAL A 854 -2.22 38.39 27.31
N LEU A 855 -2.53 37.76 26.16
CA LEU A 855 -2.29 38.24 24.79
C LEU A 855 -0.84 38.19 24.22
N ASP A 856 -0.49 37.39 23.21
CA ASP A 856 -0.89 37.49 21.81
C ASP A 856 -0.66 36.17 21.09
#